data_9cd38692dd96f82e007f4edc9bea1b13
#
_entry.id   9cd38692dd96f82e007f4edc9bea1b13
#
_cell.length_a   1.000
_cell.length_b   1.000
_cell.length_c   1.000
_cell.angle_alpha   90.00
_cell.angle_beta   90.00
_cell.angle_gamma   90.00
#
_symmetry.space_group_name_H-M   'P 1'
#
loop_
_entity.id
_entity.type
_entity.pdbx_description
1 polymer ?
#
loop_
_entity_poly.entity_id
_entity_poly.type
_entity_poly.pdbx_seq_one_letter_code
_entity_poly.pdbx_strand_id
1 'polypeptide(L)'
;MRNKTLIIVLTVIVSALCLYYLSFSFISRSVQAKAEAYATDAQGKVNPAKQQSYIDSVWKEPVFMGMTYQEVKENELGLGLDLKGGMHVVLEVSPVEIIRSMSGNSKDPNFLKALNRAQELQKNSQERFTTLFAEAYRDIEPNGRLSRIFSNTANRGKISYESTNEQVVEVIDTEVEDAIDRSFNILRTRIDKFGVNQPNIQRLKGTGRIQIELPGIDNPDRVRNLLQGMANLEFWEVWSPQEFSPYFVQLGQYLDKQQQAGNLNLGTTGNTPDKDAVAASATTPATVQDANEDVLAQAAATPGDSSAAGDSTAIAATTPADTNATAALDSTAAQQTGVLASLFTQMPSGIGANVRDTAKINDIFSRPEVRAIFPPNMKFLWGVKPISGDNRQEFVEFYAIKKGRGGNAPMTGDVINDARQDFDQTGRPEISMTMNPTGAKKWARLTGDNVGRQVAIVLDNYVYSAPVVQGEITGGNSSISGNFTVEEAQDLANILKAGKMPAPTRIVEEAVVGPSLGQEAINQGLISTLAGFAIVVLFMIAYYSRGGFIADLALLFNVFFILGVLAQFNAALTLPGIAGIVLTLGMAVDANVLIFERMREESQKGLSMREIINKGYEKAFSTILDANVTTFLVGFILYFFGSGPVKGFAITLMIGIVTSFFTSVYISRLFVENTFKKGGKLAFSTSLADKMFRNITFDVMKYRKPAYAFSLAIIAFGFVAMFINGGPNLGVDFKGGRSYVVEFDQNVPASDVRTALVDDFKEAGTEVKTYDTPNRLKITTSWLADDESTEADEQVRTALMTGLQQYNNLNPEVLSSSKVGATMADDIQNTAMIAMLLALAGIFLYVMIRFRKWQFSLGGVIALLHDALMIIAVFSILDLFGISYEIDQVFIAAVLTIIGFSINDTVVIFDRIREYMNDNPRARVREVVNPALISTFSRTIITSLTLFLVVVILFIFGGEVLRGFSLAMIIGVAFGTYSSLFIATPIVVDTVRDEKAPVTVAPKVAHTAR
;
A
#
# COMPACT_ATOMS: atom_id res chain seq x y z
N MET A 1 -39.14 -26.54 4.86
CA MET A 1 -37.72 -26.85 5.15
C MET A 1 -37.56 -28.18 5.83
N ARG A 2 -36.89 -29.15 5.24
CA ARG A 2 -36.64 -30.48 5.81
C ARG A 2 -35.64 -30.47 6.99
N ASN A 3 -34.82 -29.39 7.13
CA ASN A 3 -33.79 -29.26 8.16
C ASN A 3 -33.83 -27.89 8.89
N LYS A 4 -35.01 -27.46 9.34
CA LYS A 4 -35.17 -26.15 10.02
C LYS A 4 -34.32 -26.02 11.29
N THR A 5 -34.25 -27.10 12.07
CA THR A 5 -33.43 -27.13 13.30
C THR A 5 -31.96 -26.93 13.00
N LEU A 6 -31.42 -27.54 11.94
CA LEU A 6 -30.01 -27.39 11.53
C LEU A 6 -29.69 -25.92 11.19
N ILE A 7 -30.59 -25.25 10.46
CA ILE A 7 -30.37 -23.83 10.10
C ILE A 7 -30.40 -22.94 11.33
N ILE A 8 -31.32 -23.18 12.26
CA ILE A 8 -31.36 -22.41 13.54
C ILE A 8 -30.06 -22.63 14.33
N VAL A 9 -29.64 -23.90 14.48
CA VAL A 9 -28.40 -24.23 15.18
C VAL A 9 -27.19 -23.55 14.53
N LEU A 10 -27.09 -23.64 13.20
CA LEU A 10 -26.02 -23.02 12.44
C LEU A 10 -26.02 -21.48 12.63
N THR A 11 -27.20 -20.84 12.52
CA THR A 11 -27.33 -19.39 12.72
C THR A 11 -26.91 -18.98 14.13
N VAL A 12 -27.30 -19.76 15.15
CA VAL A 12 -26.90 -19.47 16.56
C VAL A 12 -25.39 -19.63 16.74
N ILE A 13 -24.78 -20.68 16.19
CA ILE A 13 -23.32 -20.90 16.27
C ILE A 13 -22.57 -19.78 15.59
N VAL A 14 -22.93 -19.44 14.35
CA VAL A 14 -22.28 -18.34 13.62
C VAL A 14 -22.46 -17.00 14.36
N SER A 15 -23.67 -16.72 14.87
CA SER A 15 -23.91 -15.49 15.63
C SER A 15 -23.09 -15.43 16.93
N ALA A 16 -22.94 -16.56 17.63
CA ALA A 16 -22.12 -16.63 18.84
C ALA A 16 -20.63 -16.40 18.55
N LEU A 17 -20.13 -16.99 17.45
CA LEU A 17 -18.76 -16.77 16.98
C LEU A 17 -18.52 -15.30 16.58
N CYS A 18 -19.43 -14.72 15.80
CA CYS A 18 -19.35 -13.31 15.44
C CYS A 18 -19.37 -12.39 16.67
N LEU A 19 -20.22 -12.65 17.66
CA LEU A 19 -20.28 -11.90 18.91
C LEU A 19 -18.96 -12.01 19.68
N TYR A 20 -18.39 -13.20 19.74
CA TYR A 20 -17.13 -13.46 20.42
C TYR A 20 -15.98 -12.63 19.77
N TYR A 21 -15.81 -12.70 18.45
CA TYR A 21 -14.75 -11.93 17.78
C TYR A 21 -14.97 -10.41 17.83
N LEU A 22 -16.21 -9.95 17.68
CA LEU A 22 -16.51 -8.51 17.78
C LEU A 22 -16.35 -7.97 19.21
N SER A 23 -16.44 -8.84 20.24
CA SER A 23 -16.22 -8.41 21.62
C SER A 23 -14.79 -7.94 21.86
N PHE A 24 -13.79 -8.47 21.16
CA PHE A 24 -12.40 -8.02 21.24
C PHE A 24 -12.26 -6.55 20.85
N SER A 25 -12.86 -6.13 19.74
CA SER A 25 -12.84 -4.73 19.30
C SER A 25 -13.55 -3.80 20.29
N PHE A 26 -14.64 -4.25 20.89
CA PHE A 26 -15.37 -3.47 21.88
C PHE A 26 -14.56 -3.28 23.17
N ILE A 27 -13.89 -4.34 23.65
CA ILE A 27 -13.07 -4.30 24.86
C ILE A 27 -11.81 -3.48 24.61
N SER A 28 -11.15 -3.65 23.47
CA SER A 28 -9.98 -2.85 23.10
C SER A 28 -10.30 -1.35 23.08
N ARG A 29 -11.43 -0.96 22.48
CA ARG A 29 -11.91 0.44 22.51
C ARG A 29 -12.19 0.93 23.92
N SER A 30 -12.73 0.10 24.80
CA SER A 30 -12.96 0.47 26.19
C SER A 30 -11.66 0.74 26.95
N VAL A 31 -10.60 -0.05 26.69
CA VAL A 31 -9.28 0.17 27.29
C VAL A 31 -8.65 1.45 26.74
N GLN A 32 -8.75 1.69 25.43
CA GLN A 32 -8.25 2.92 24.80
C GLN A 32 -8.95 4.17 25.34
N ALA A 33 -10.27 4.15 25.48
CA ALA A 33 -11.02 5.26 26.08
C ALA A 33 -10.59 5.56 27.52
N LYS A 34 -10.26 4.52 28.30
CA LYS A 34 -9.71 4.70 29.65
C LYS A 34 -8.30 5.30 29.62
N ALA A 35 -7.46 4.87 28.68
CA ALA A 35 -6.12 5.42 28.49
C ALA A 35 -6.16 6.90 28.08
N GLU A 36 -7.06 7.27 27.18
CA GLU A 36 -7.30 8.64 26.77
C GLU A 36 -7.81 9.50 27.93
N ALA A 37 -8.79 9.01 28.67
CA ALA A 37 -9.29 9.71 29.87
C ALA A 37 -8.21 9.91 30.94
N TYR A 38 -7.30 8.93 31.11
CA TYR A 38 -6.15 9.04 32.02
C TYR A 38 -5.11 10.08 31.54
N ALA A 39 -4.94 10.19 30.23
CA ALA A 39 -3.95 11.05 29.60
C ALA A 39 -4.45 12.49 29.36
N THR A 40 -5.76 12.74 29.46
CA THR A 40 -6.36 14.04 29.20
C THR A 40 -6.13 14.98 30.39
N ASP A 41 -5.58 16.17 30.15
CA ASP A 41 -5.35 17.20 31.13
C ASP A 41 -6.63 18.02 31.43
N ALA A 42 -6.53 18.96 32.36
CA ALA A 42 -7.65 19.82 32.77
C ALA A 42 -8.12 20.78 31.66
N GLN A 43 -7.33 20.95 30.62
CA GLN A 43 -7.63 21.77 29.43
C GLN A 43 -8.21 20.93 28.28
N GLY A 44 -8.38 19.61 28.45
CA GLY A 44 -8.91 18.71 27.42
C GLY A 44 -7.86 18.24 26.41
N LYS A 45 -6.57 18.50 26.62
CA LYS A 45 -5.50 18.05 25.72
C LYS A 45 -4.98 16.68 26.18
N VAL A 46 -4.93 15.73 25.27
CA VAL A 46 -4.39 14.38 25.53
C VAL A 46 -2.87 14.42 25.49
N ASN A 47 -2.23 13.85 26.52
CA ASN A 47 -0.78 13.67 26.55
C ASN A 47 -0.42 12.26 26.04
N PRO A 48 0.20 12.12 24.86
CA PRO A 48 0.49 10.82 24.26
C PRO A 48 1.38 9.93 25.14
N ALA A 49 2.38 10.50 25.81
CA ALA A 49 3.28 9.73 26.67
C ALA A 49 2.56 9.11 27.87
N LYS A 50 1.60 9.84 28.49
CA LYS A 50 0.78 9.31 29.57
C LYS A 50 -0.20 8.24 29.07
N GLN A 51 -0.76 8.43 27.89
CA GLN A 51 -1.63 7.45 27.24
C GLN A 51 -0.88 6.13 26.99
N GLN A 52 0.31 6.21 26.42
CA GLN A 52 1.17 5.04 26.18
C GLN A 52 1.57 4.36 27.50
N SER A 53 1.97 5.11 28.50
CA SER A 53 2.31 4.56 29.83
C SER A 53 1.15 3.78 30.45
N TYR A 54 -0.09 4.25 30.28
CA TYR A 54 -1.28 3.51 30.75
C TYR A 54 -1.44 2.21 29.96
N ILE A 55 -1.32 2.26 28.62
CA ILE A 55 -1.44 1.08 27.77
C ILE A 55 -0.38 0.05 28.14
N ASP A 56 0.86 0.47 28.34
CA ASP A 56 1.97 -0.41 28.73
C ASP A 56 1.73 -1.08 30.09
N SER A 57 1.11 -0.36 31.05
CA SER A 57 0.78 -0.93 32.36
C SER A 57 -0.25 -2.05 32.28
N VAL A 58 -1.22 -1.95 31.35
CA VAL A 58 -2.31 -2.94 31.17
C VAL A 58 -1.95 -4.02 30.14
N TRP A 59 -0.83 -3.89 29.41
CA TRP A 59 -0.49 -4.73 28.26
C TRP A 59 -0.54 -6.23 28.54
N LYS A 60 -0.04 -6.62 29.72
CA LYS A 60 0.03 -8.03 30.17
C LYS A 60 -1.06 -8.37 31.20
N GLU A 61 -1.96 -7.43 31.51
CA GLU A 61 -3.03 -7.70 32.44
C GLU A 61 -4.22 -8.41 31.79
N PRO A 62 -4.88 -9.33 32.48
CA PRO A 62 -6.07 -9.99 31.94
C PRO A 62 -7.26 -9.03 31.94
N VAL A 63 -7.78 -8.69 30.74
CA VAL A 63 -8.88 -7.74 30.54
C VAL A 63 -10.19 -8.39 30.10
N PHE A 64 -10.13 -9.63 29.55
CA PHE A 64 -11.31 -10.34 29.05
C PHE A 64 -11.15 -11.86 29.10
N MET A 65 -12.05 -12.57 29.80
CA MET A 65 -12.07 -14.04 29.92
C MET A 65 -10.70 -14.69 30.27
N GLY A 66 -9.84 -13.98 31.00
CA GLY A 66 -8.49 -14.42 31.32
C GLY A 66 -7.44 -14.10 30.27
N MET A 67 -7.82 -13.53 29.14
CA MET A 67 -6.88 -13.07 28.11
C MET A 67 -6.31 -11.70 28.47
N THR A 68 -5.04 -11.50 28.14
CA THR A 68 -4.32 -10.25 28.32
C THR A 68 -4.80 -9.19 27.32
N TYR A 69 -4.51 -7.91 27.61
CA TYR A 69 -4.84 -6.84 26.66
C TYR A 69 -4.11 -7.05 25.32
N GLN A 70 -2.89 -7.56 25.36
CA GLN A 70 -2.15 -7.94 24.14
C GLN A 70 -2.95 -8.92 23.28
N GLU A 71 -3.41 -10.04 23.85
CA GLU A 71 -4.18 -11.04 23.11
C GLU A 71 -5.50 -10.50 22.58
N VAL A 72 -6.18 -9.62 23.35
CA VAL A 72 -7.39 -8.94 22.90
C VAL A 72 -7.09 -8.00 21.74
N LYS A 73 -5.97 -7.30 21.80
CA LYS A 73 -5.52 -6.34 20.76
C LYS A 73 -5.13 -7.04 19.47
N GLU A 74 -4.49 -8.19 19.55
CA GLU A 74 -4.11 -9.02 18.40
C GLU A 74 -5.34 -9.59 17.65
N ASN A 75 -6.47 -9.76 18.34
CA ASN A 75 -7.70 -10.31 17.79
C ASN A 75 -8.80 -9.27 17.51
N GLU A 76 -8.52 -7.98 17.70
CA GLU A 76 -9.49 -6.92 17.34
C GLU A 76 -9.66 -6.81 15.83
N LEU A 77 -10.78 -6.26 15.36
CA LEU A 77 -10.98 -5.94 13.95
C LEU A 77 -9.91 -4.96 13.47
N GLY A 78 -9.05 -5.41 12.58
CA GLY A 78 -8.00 -4.59 11.99
C GLY A 78 -8.60 -3.44 11.18
N LEU A 79 -8.07 -2.22 11.37
CA LEU A 79 -8.36 -1.08 10.51
C LEU A 79 -7.22 -0.92 9.52
N GLY A 80 -7.54 -0.77 8.25
CA GLY A 80 -6.57 -0.52 7.20
C GLY A 80 -5.89 0.84 7.31
N LEU A 81 -4.89 1.03 6.48
CA LEU A 81 -4.10 2.25 6.38
C LEU A 81 -4.96 3.50 6.20
N ASP A 82 -5.94 3.43 5.29
CA ASP A 82 -6.81 4.53 4.92
C ASP A 82 -7.69 5.04 6.09
N LEU A 83 -7.88 4.18 7.13
CA LEU A 83 -8.72 4.49 8.28
C LEU A 83 -7.91 4.86 9.53
N LYS A 84 -6.76 4.24 9.73
CA LYS A 84 -5.94 4.46 10.93
C LYS A 84 -4.80 5.44 10.70
N GLY A 85 -4.55 5.77 9.43
CA GLY A 85 -3.31 6.39 9.01
C GLY A 85 -2.16 5.39 9.03
N GLY A 86 -0.97 5.81 8.61
CA GLY A 86 0.23 4.99 8.59
C GLY A 86 0.87 4.91 7.22
N MET A 87 1.55 3.78 6.92
CA MET A 87 2.38 3.64 5.72
C MET A 87 2.15 2.31 5.01
N HIS A 88 1.97 2.36 3.71
CA HIS A 88 2.00 1.23 2.78
C HIS A 88 3.26 1.32 1.93
N VAL A 89 3.98 0.22 1.79
CA VAL A 89 5.22 0.16 1.01
C VAL A 89 5.27 -1.13 0.23
N VAL A 90 5.65 -1.05 -1.05
CA VAL A 90 6.08 -2.19 -1.83
C VAL A 90 7.58 -2.09 -2.03
N LEU A 91 8.29 -3.07 -1.52
CA LEU A 91 9.74 -3.20 -1.65
C LEU A 91 10.07 -4.19 -2.76
N GLU A 92 11.02 -3.85 -3.60
CA GLU A 92 11.64 -4.77 -4.55
C GLU A 92 13.05 -5.14 -4.07
N VAL A 93 13.31 -6.43 -3.96
CA VAL A 93 14.64 -6.96 -3.67
C VAL A 93 15.42 -7.02 -4.99
N SER A 94 16.57 -6.34 -5.09
CA SER A 94 17.33 -6.22 -6.33
C SER A 94 17.89 -7.55 -6.84
N PRO A 95 17.32 -8.16 -7.89
CA PRO A 95 17.87 -9.40 -8.45
C PRO A 95 19.23 -9.17 -9.13
N VAL A 96 19.49 -7.96 -9.60
CA VAL A 96 20.76 -7.55 -10.22
C VAL A 96 21.92 -7.72 -9.24
N GLU A 97 21.75 -7.23 -8.02
CA GLU A 97 22.79 -7.30 -7.00
C GLU A 97 22.99 -8.73 -6.48
N ILE A 98 21.92 -9.53 -6.46
CA ILE A 98 22.03 -10.96 -6.14
C ILE A 98 22.89 -11.66 -7.19
N ILE A 99 22.58 -11.49 -8.49
CA ILE A 99 23.32 -12.10 -9.59
C ILE A 99 24.78 -11.60 -9.61
N ARG A 100 25.00 -10.30 -9.35
CA ARG A 100 26.33 -9.71 -9.24
C ARG A 100 27.12 -10.32 -8.08
N SER A 101 26.50 -10.49 -6.92
CA SER A 101 27.10 -11.14 -5.76
C SER A 101 27.45 -12.61 -6.03
N MET A 102 26.53 -13.36 -6.67
CA MET A 102 26.75 -14.76 -7.06
C MET A 102 27.90 -14.91 -8.06
N SER A 103 28.11 -13.93 -8.94
CA SER A 103 29.28 -13.93 -9.86
C SER A 103 30.61 -13.68 -9.16
N GLY A 104 30.62 -13.42 -7.83
CA GLY A 104 31.80 -12.99 -7.09
C GLY A 104 32.22 -11.56 -7.45
N ASN A 105 31.26 -10.69 -7.78
CA ASN A 105 31.48 -9.32 -8.27
C ASN A 105 32.37 -9.29 -9.54
N SER A 106 32.07 -10.16 -10.49
CA SER A 106 32.77 -10.25 -11.78
C SER A 106 32.84 -8.90 -12.49
N LYS A 107 34.01 -8.57 -13.01
CA LYS A 107 34.25 -7.37 -13.83
C LYS A 107 34.21 -7.66 -15.33
N ASP A 108 33.72 -8.84 -15.72
CA ASP A 108 33.60 -9.19 -17.13
C ASP A 108 32.70 -8.17 -17.87
N PRO A 109 33.22 -7.54 -18.96
CA PRO A 109 32.45 -6.49 -19.66
C PRO A 109 31.16 -7.00 -20.30
N ASN A 110 31.14 -8.25 -20.78
CA ASN A 110 29.96 -8.84 -21.44
C ASN A 110 28.89 -9.19 -20.41
N PHE A 111 29.30 -9.69 -19.26
CA PHE A 111 28.43 -9.91 -18.12
C PHE A 111 27.76 -8.63 -17.62
N LEU A 112 28.54 -7.55 -17.45
CA LEU A 112 27.99 -6.26 -17.01
C LEU A 112 27.04 -5.64 -18.05
N LYS A 113 27.39 -5.76 -19.36
CA LYS A 113 26.48 -5.34 -20.45
C LYS A 113 25.18 -6.15 -20.45
N ALA A 114 25.26 -7.47 -20.19
CA ALA A 114 24.09 -8.32 -20.12
C ALA A 114 23.17 -7.96 -18.94
N LEU A 115 23.74 -7.64 -17.77
CA LEU A 115 22.97 -7.15 -16.62
C LEU A 115 22.26 -5.84 -16.94
N ASN A 116 22.97 -4.86 -17.52
CA ASN A 116 22.38 -3.57 -17.88
C ASN A 116 21.29 -3.73 -18.96
N ARG A 117 21.53 -4.59 -19.96
CA ARG A 117 20.53 -4.87 -21.00
C ARG A 117 19.29 -5.55 -20.44
N ALA A 118 19.46 -6.48 -19.51
CA ALA A 118 18.35 -7.13 -18.81
C ALA A 118 17.52 -6.12 -17.98
N GLN A 119 18.18 -5.13 -17.35
CA GLN A 119 17.48 -4.04 -16.65
C GLN A 119 16.68 -3.15 -17.60
N GLU A 120 17.20 -2.87 -18.80
CA GLU A 120 16.45 -2.15 -19.83
C GLU A 120 15.24 -2.95 -20.33
N LEU A 121 15.42 -4.26 -20.56
CA LEU A 121 14.35 -5.15 -20.99
C LEU A 121 13.27 -5.30 -19.92
N GLN A 122 13.64 -5.32 -18.64
CA GLN A 122 12.72 -5.41 -17.51
C GLN A 122 11.73 -4.24 -17.46
N LYS A 123 12.13 -3.05 -17.93
CA LYS A 123 11.22 -1.89 -17.99
C LYS A 123 10.01 -2.13 -18.88
N ASN A 124 10.13 -2.99 -19.88
CA ASN A 124 9.10 -3.25 -20.88
C ASN A 124 8.63 -4.72 -20.93
N SER A 125 9.02 -5.56 -19.95
CA SER A 125 8.69 -6.98 -19.90
C SER A 125 8.29 -7.42 -18.50
N GLN A 126 7.28 -8.28 -18.41
CA GLN A 126 6.85 -8.93 -17.17
C GLN A 126 7.57 -10.25 -16.88
N GLU A 127 8.54 -10.61 -17.73
CA GLU A 127 9.32 -11.83 -17.52
C GLU A 127 10.24 -11.70 -16.32
N ARG A 128 10.60 -12.84 -15.75
CA ARG A 128 11.56 -12.88 -14.63
C ARG A 128 12.89 -12.28 -15.05
N PHE A 129 13.49 -11.47 -14.18
CA PHE A 129 14.79 -10.87 -14.47
C PHE A 129 15.86 -11.89 -14.86
N THR A 130 15.84 -13.09 -14.26
CA THR A 130 16.74 -14.20 -14.58
C THR A 130 16.59 -14.68 -16.02
N THR A 131 15.38 -14.72 -16.55
CA THR A 131 15.10 -15.06 -17.97
C THR A 131 15.63 -13.97 -18.88
N LEU A 132 15.29 -12.71 -18.59
CA LEU A 132 15.78 -11.56 -19.38
C LEU A 132 17.31 -11.45 -19.37
N PHE A 133 17.94 -11.76 -18.23
CA PHE A 133 19.40 -11.81 -18.13
C PHE A 133 20.00 -12.92 -18.99
N ALA A 134 19.39 -14.10 -19.00
CA ALA A 134 19.84 -15.21 -19.83
C ALA A 134 19.72 -14.90 -21.33
N GLU A 135 18.63 -14.24 -21.75
CA GLU A 135 18.43 -13.77 -23.12
C GLU A 135 19.46 -12.70 -23.50
N ALA A 136 19.59 -11.66 -22.68
CA ALA A 136 20.54 -10.59 -22.90
C ALA A 136 21.99 -11.10 -22.97
N TYR A 137 22.37 -12.07 -22.14
CA TYR A 137 23.70 -12.67 -22.19
C TYR A 137 23.91 -13.48 -23.47
N ARG A 138 22.90 -14.25 -23.91
CA ARG A 138 22.94 -15.02 -25.17
C ARG A 138 23.08 -14.11 -26.40
N ASP A 139 22.39 -12.97 -26.40
CA ASP A 139 22.44 -11.99 -27.47
C ASP A 139 23.82 -11.33 -27.59
N ILE A 140 24.45 -11.03 -26.43
CA ILE A 140 25.77 -10.37 -26.37
C ILE A 140 26.91 -11.37 -26.63
N GLU A 141 26.80 -12.58 -26.13
CA GLU A 141 27.82 -13.64 -26.27
C GLU A 141 27.18 -14.99 -26.59
N PRO A 142 26.79 -15.23 -27.86
CA PRO A 142 26.07 -16.45 -28.28
C PRO A 142 26.75 -17.77 -27.91
N ASN A 143 28.09 -17.78 -27.90
CA ASN A 143 28.90 -18.95 -27.51
C ASN A 143 29.44 -18.86 -26.08
N GLY A 144 29.01 -17.88 -25.31
CA GLY A 144 29.46 -17.66 -23.95
C GLY A 144 28.93 -18.71 -22.96
N ARG A 145 29.80 -19.10 -22.04
CA ARG A 145 29.41 -20.02 -20.92
C ARG A 145 29.29 -19.26 -19.62
N LEU A 146 28.09 -19.17 -19.09
CA LEU A 146 27.81 -18.60 -17.77
C LEU A 146 28.57 -19.32 -16.65
N SER A 147 28.84 -20.63 -16.81
CA SER A 147 29.61 -21.39 -15.85
C SER A 147 31.01 -20.84 -15.59
N ARG A 148 31.62 -20.13 -16.55
CA ARG A 148 32.94 -19.47 -16.36
C ARG A 148 32.90 -18.35 -15.32
N ILE A 149 31.75 -17.68 -15.21
CA ILE A 149 31.52 -16.53 -14.33
C ILE A 149 31.04 -17.02 -12.96
N PHE A 150 30.15 -18.01 -12.94
CA PHE A 150 29.47 -18.46 -11.73
C PHE A 150 30.08 -19.67 -11.02
N SER A 151 31.07 -20.38 -11.63
CA SER A 151 31.77 -21.46 -10.95
C SER A 151 32.86 -20.94 -9.99
N ASN A 152 32.44 -20.25 -8.96
CA ASN A 152 33.31 -19.69 -7.94
C ASN A 152 33.14 -20.41 -6.58
N THR A 153 33.92 -20.00 -5.58
CA THR A 153 33.93 -20.62 -4.24
C THR A 153 32.58 -20.56 -3.54
N ALA A 154 31.77 -19.52 -3.78
CA ALA A 154 30.45 -19.33 -3.18
C ALA A 154 29.42 -20.31 -3.73
N ASN A 155 29.52 -20.65 -5.02
CA ASN A 155 28.59 -21.55 -5.70
C ASN A 155 29.12 -23.00 -5.79
N ARG A 156 30.15 -23.34 -4.98
CA ARG A 156 30.78 -24.66 -4.98
C ARG A 156 29.77 -25.75 -4.64
N GLY A 157 29.64 -26.74 -5.50
CA GLY A 157 28.68 -27.86 -5.35
C GLY A 157 27.32 -27.58 -6.01
N LYS A 158 26.99 -26.35 -6.41
CA LYS A 158 25.78 -25.99 -7.15
C LYS A 158 26.06 -25.78 -8.64
N ILE A 159 27.15 -25.08 -8.95
CA ILE A 159 27.58 -24.79 -10.34
C ILE A 159 28.99 -25.35 -10.55
N SER A 160 29.14 -26.21 -11.55
CA SER A 160 30.44 -26.70 -12.01
C SER A 160 30.85 -25.99 -13.29
N TYR A 161 32.13 -26.08 -13.65
CA TYR A 161 32.62 -25.50 -14.91
C TYR A 161 32.00 -26.15 -16.15
N GLU A 162 31.48 -27.38 -16.00
CA GLU A 162 30.83 -28.14 -17.10
C GLU A 162 29.32 -27.86 -17.21
N SER A 163 28.72 -27.10 -16.26
CA SER A 163 27.30 -26.81 -16.27
C SER A 163 26.89 -26.04 -17.50
N THR A 164 25.73 -26.39 -18.08
CA THR A 164 25.14 -25.67 -19.21
C THR A 164 24.59 -24.31 -18.77
N ASN A 165 24.36 -23.41 -19.72
CA ASN A 165 23.79 -22.09 -19.41
C ASN A 165 22.41 -22.22 -18.75
N GLU A 166 21.57 -23.16 -19.21
CA GLU A 166 20.25 -23.44 -18.66
C GLU A 166 20.33 -23.89 -17.19
N GLN A 167 21.27 -24.80 -16.88
CA GLN A 167 21.51 -25.26 -15.51
C GLN A 167 22.00 -24.12 -14.60
N VAL A 168 22.87 -23.25 -15.12
CA VAL A 168 23.35 -22.09 -14.37
C VAL A 168 22.20 -21.12 -14.12
N VAL A 169 21.35 -20.85 -15.09
CA VAL A 169 20.18 -19.95 -14.95
C VAL A 169 19.18 -20.52 -13.95
N GLU A 170 18.92 -21.84 -13.95
CA GLU A 170 18.05 -22.48 -12.97
C GLU A 170 18.57 -22.33 -11.54
N VAL A 171 19.90 -22.49 -11.33
CA VAL A 171 20.52 -22.24 -10.03
C VAL A 171 20.41 -20.76 -9.64
N ILE A 172 20.63 -19.84 -10.56
CA ILE A 172 20.49 -18.40 -10.33
C ILE A 172 19.03 -18.07 -9.95
N ASP A 173 18.05 -18.60 -10.65
CA ASP A 173 16.63 -18.38 -10.35
C ASP A 173 16.27 -18.85 -8.95
N THR A 174 16.74 -20.06 -8.57
CA THR A 174 16.55 -20.61 -7.22
C THR A 174 17.20 -19.73 -6.15
N GLU A 175 18.44 -19.28 -6.35
CA GLU A 175 19.13 -18.43 -5.38
C GLU A 175 18.50 -17.03 -5.24
N VAL A 176 17.96 -16.48 -6.34
CA VAL A 176 17.21 -15.23 -6.30
C VAL A 176 15.93 -15.40 -5.48
N GLU A 177 15.17 -16.48 -5.71
CA GLU A 177 13.97 -16.79 -4.93
C GLU A 177 14.30 -16.99 -3.44
N ASP A 178 15.34 -17.74 -3.13
CA ASP A 178 15.81 -17.96 -1.76
C ASP A 178 16.27 -16.65 -1.09
N ALA A 179 16.91 -15.76 -1.83
CA ALA A 179 17.31 -14.44 -1.32
C ALA A 179 16.10 -13.55 -1.01
N ILE A 180 15.07 -13.59 -1.85
CA ILE A 180 13.82 -12.88 -1.60
C ILE A 180 13.12 -13.43 -0.34
N ASP A 181 13.09 -14.75 -0.18
CA ASP A 181 12.50 -15.39 1.02
C ASP A 181 13.28 -15.06 2.30
N ARG A 182 14.59 -15.02 2.23
CA ARG A 182 15.42 -14.55 3.36
C ARG A 182 15.15 -13.07 3.66
N SER A 183 15.05 -12.22 2.63
CA SER A 183 14.72 -10.80 2.81
C SER A 183 13.35 -10.60 3.45
N PHE A 184 12.35 -11.35 3.01
CA PHE A 184 11.00 -11.33 3.60
C PHE A 184 11.03 -11.68 5.10
N ASN A 185 11.76 -12.72 5.48
CA ASN A 185 11.86 -13.13 6.89
C ASN A 185 12.61 -12.11 7.75
N ILE A 186 13.65 -11.47 7.19
CA ILE A 186 14.40 -10.42 7.88
C ILE A 186 13.50 -9.18 8.07
N LEU A 187 12.81 -8.73 7.03
CA LEU A 187 11.88 -7.60 7.10
C LEU A 187 10.77 -7.87 8.11
N ARG A 188 10.17 -9.07 8.08
CA ARG A 188 9.17 -9.47 9.06
C ARG A 188 9.71 -9.36 10.49
N THR A 189 10.91 -9.90 10.73
CA THR A 189 11.55 -9.84 12.04
C THR A 189 11.82 -8.41 12.49
N ARG A 190 12.22 -7.52 11.59
CA ARG A 190 12.45 -6.10 11.88
C ARG A 190 11.15 -5.41 12.27
N ILE A 191 10.09 -5.63 11.50
CA ILE A 191 8.78 -5.02 11.71
C ILE A 191 8.13 -5.51 13.01
N ASP A 192 8.20 -6.83 13.28
CA ASP A 192 7.67 -7.42 14.53
C ASP A 192 8.32 -6.79 15.77
N LYS A 193 9.62 -6.43 15.69
CA LYS A 193 10.35 -5.79 16.77
C LYS A 193 10.18 -4.28 16.84
N PHE A 194 9.72 -3.67 15.77
CA PHE A 194 9.46 -2.23 15.71
C PHE A 194 8.23 -1.82 16.52
N GLY A 195 7.38 -2.79 16.90
CA GLY A 195 6.22 -2.57 17.77
C GLY A 195 4.98 -2.07 17.04
N VAL A 196 4.90 -2.24 15.73
CA VAL A 196 3.69 -1.92 14.95
C VAL A 196 2.58 -2.90 15.28
N ASN A 197 1.40 -2.39 15.56
CA ASN A 197 0.22 -3.21 15.80
C ASN A 197 -0.33 -3.76 14.48
N GLN A 198 -0.41 -5.08 14.35
CA GLN A 198 -1.00 -5.78 13.19
C GLN A 198 -0.40 -5.40 11.83
N PRO A 199 0.93 -5.50 11.64
CA PRO A 199 1.52 -5.28 10.33
C PRO A 199 1.05 -6.37 9.36
N ASN A 200 0.73 -6.00 8.13
CA ASN A 200 0.43 -6.93 7.06
C ASN A 200 1.63 -7.02 6.12
N ILE A 201 2.28 -8.18 6.06
CA ILE A 201 3.46 -8.39 5.23
C ILE A 201 3.17 -9.54 4.28
N GLN A 202 3.21 -9.28 2.98
CA GLN A 202 2.89 -10.25 1.95
C GLN A 202 3.98 -10.28 0.88
N ARG A 203 4.37 -11.47 0.44
CA ARG A 203 5.21 -11.66 -0.73
C ARG A 203 4.34 -11.69 -1.99
N LEU A 204 4.64 -10.85 -2.96
CA LEU A 204 4.01 -10.86 -4.27
C LEU A 204 4.74 -11.90 -5.14
N LYS A 205 4.09 -13.05 -5.37
CA LYS A 205 4.70 -14.18 -6.08
C LYS A 205 5.05 -13.81 -7.51
N GLY A 206 6.25 -14.19 -7.94
CA GLY A 206 6.72 -14.04 -9.33
C GLY A 206 7.37 -12.70 -9.64
N THR A 207 7.24 -11.68 -8.77
CA THR A 207 7.75 -10.31 -9.04
C THR A 207 8.99 -9.95 -8.23
N GLY A 208 9.35 -10.74 -7.22
CA GLY A 208 10.44 -10.39 -6.28
C GLY A 208 10.09 -9.25 -5.33
N ARG A 209 8.82 -8.87 -5.24
CA ARG A 209 8.32 -7.75 -4.43
C ARG A 209 7.70 -8.21 -3.12
N ILE A 210 7.83 -7.36 -2.10
CA ILE A 210 7.29 -7.57 -0.75
C ILE A 210 6.41 -6.37 -0.42
N GLN A 211 5.13 -6.61 -0.22
CA GLN A 211 4.15 -5.61 0.19
C GLN A 211 4.09 -5.57 1.72
N ILE A 212 4.12 -4.38 2.28
CA ILE A 212 4.13 -4.12 3.72
C ILE A 212 3.14 -3.00 4.02
N GLU A 213 2.21 -3.27 4.93
CA GLU A 213 1.25 -2.30 5.43
C GLU A 213 1.45 -2.12 6.93
N LEU A 214 1.65 -0.90 7.37
CA LEU A 214 1.99 -0.52 8.73
C LEU A 214 0.99 0.52 9.24
N PRO A 215 -0.20 0.09 9.73
CA PRO A 215 -1.21 1.03 10.21
C PRO A 215 -0.80 1.69 11.53
N GLY A 216 -1.07 3.00 11.64
CA GLY A 216 -0.83 3.78 12.85
C GLY A 216 0.63 4.12 13.09
N ILE A 217 1.41 4.31 12.04
CA ILE A 217 2.79 4.82 12.11
C ILE A 217 2.76 6.34 12.02
N ASP A 218 3.42 6.99 12.95
CA ASP A 218 3.53 8.46 13.01
C ASP A 218 4.79 9.00 12.32
N ASN A 219 5.83 8.17 12.16
CA ASN A 219 7.10 8.57 11.54
C ASN A 219 7.48 7.67 10.35
N PRO A 220 7.11 8.07 9.11
CA PRO A 220 7.42 7.31 7.90
C PRO A 220 8.92 7.22 7.60
N ASP A 221 9.71 8.25 7.90
CA ASP A 221 11.14 8.28 7.61
C ASP A 221 11.90 7.23 8.42
N ARG A 222 11.52 7.06 9.69
CA ARG A 222 12.05 6.00 10.56
C ARG A 222 11.77 4.60 9.97
N VAL A 223 10.58 4.42 9.41
CA VAL A 223 10.19 3.15 8.76
C VAL A 223 11.00 2.93 7.48
N ARG A 224 11.16 3.94 6.64
CA ARG A 224 11.99 3.83 5.41
C ARG A 224 13.39 3.36 5.74
N ASN A 225 14.03 3.98 6.73
CA ASN A 225 15.37 3.61 7.18
C ASN A 225 15.44 2.16 7.68
N LEU A 226 14.42 1.70 8.43
CA LEU A 226 14.33 0.33 8.91
C LEU A 226 14.20 -0.69 7.76
N LEU A 227 13.41 -0.36 6.75
CA LEU A 227 13.09 -1.26 5.64
C LEU A 227 14.21 -1.32 4.59
N GLN A 228 14.85 -0.18 4.29
CA GLN A 228 15.92 -0.09 3.29
C GLN A 228 17.30 -0.43 3.82
N GLY A 229 17.53 -0.30 5.13
CA GLY A 229 18.82 -0.58 5.75
C GLY A 229 19.29 -2.01 5.49
N MET A 230 20.44 -2.17 4.86
CA MET A 230 21.01 -3.49 4.56
C MET A 230 21.54 -4.20 5.80
N ALA A 231 21.82 -3.46 6.87
CA ALA A 231 22.46 -3.93 8.09
C ALA A 231 23.83 -4.61 7.81
N ASN A 232 24.57 -4.06 6.86
CA ASN A 232 25.92 -4.54 6.57
C ASN A 232 26.91 -4.01 7.61
N LEU A 233 26.94 -4.67 8.77
CA LEU A 233 27.87 -4.31 9.84
C LEU A 233 29.25 -4.83 9.51
N GLU A 234 30.24 -3.97 9.59
CA GLU A 234 31.64 -4.23 9.29
C GLU A 234 32.54 -3.61 10.38
N PHE A 235 33.61 -4.31 10.73
CA PHE A 235 34.61 -3.81 11.67
C PHE A 235 35.92 -3.59 10.91
N TRP A 236 36.42 -2.33 10.96
CA TRP A 236 37.57 -1.91 10.18
C TRP A 236 38.68 -1.33 11.06
N GLU A 237 39.91 -1.64 10.74
CA GLU A 237 41.04 -0.94 11.30
C GLU A 237 41.09 0.48 10.72
N VAL A 238 41.40 1.48 11.54
CA VAL A 238 41.50 2.89 11.14
C VAL A 238 42.95 3.26 10.98
N TRP A 239 43.27 4.03 9.96
CA TRP A 239 44.57 4.69 9.84
C TRP A 239 44.65 5.79 10.89
N SER A 240 45.73 5.82 11.67
CA SER A 240 45.95 6.92 12.62
C SER A 240 46.24 8.24 11.90
N PRO A 241 45.94 9.40 12.50
CA PRO A 241 46.27 10.71 11.91
C PRO A 241 47.72 10.85 11.48
N GLN A 242 48.63 10.27 12.25
CA GLN A 242 50.06 10.27 11.94
C GLN A 242 50.40 9.44 10.70
N GLU A 243 49.68 8.34 10.48
CA GLU A 243 49.90 7.43 9.35
C GLU A 243 49.40 8.03 8.03
N PHE A 244 48.27 8.77 8.03
CA PHE A 244 47.73 9.30 6.78
C PHE A 244 48.09 10.78 6.49
N SER A 245 48.59 11.56 7.47
CA SER A 245 49.04 12.95 7.33
C SER A 245 49.96 13.19 6.12
N PRO A 246 50.98 12.35 5.83
CA PRO A 246 51.84 12.55 4.68
C PRO A 246 51.08 12.57 3.34
N TYR A 247 50.08 11.74 3.19
CA TYR A 247 49.24 11.67 1.98
C TYR A 247 48.34 12.91 1.87
N PHE A 248 47.81 13.40 2.98
CA PHE A 248 47.01 14.63 3.01
C PHE A 248 47.86 15.86 2.63
N VAL A 249 49.11 15.91 3.03
CA VAL A 249 50.05 16.98 2.60
C VAL A 249 50.25 16.91 1.08
N GLN A 250 50.42 15.70 0.50
CA GLN A 250 50.58 15.55 -0.94
C GLN A 250 49.27 15.91 -1.69
N LEU A 251 48.12 15.57 -1.15
CA LEU A 251 46.82 15.99 -1.68
C LEU A 251 46.68 17.50 -1.68
N GLY A 252 47.08 18.20 -0.58
CA GLY A 252 47.05 19.64 -0.49
C GLY A 252 47.90 20.27 -1.59
N GLN A 253 49.16 19.85 -1.74
CA GLN A 253 50.04 20.32 -2.80
C GLN A 253 49.48 20.08 -4.21
N TYR A 254 48.84 18.95 -4.44
CA TYR A 254 48.17 18.64 -5.72
C TYR A 254 46.98 19.59 -5.97
N LEU A 255 46.12 19.79 -4.99
CA LEU A 255 44.94 20.65 -5.11
C LEU A 255 45.33 22.13 -5.31
N ASP A 256 46.34 22.60 -4.60
CA ASP A 256 46.85 23.97 -4.75
C ASP A 256 47.44 24.20 -6.15
N LYS A 257 48.16 23.22 -6.72
CA LYS A 257 48.65 23.28 -8.13
C LYS A 257 47.47 23.28 -9.13
N GLN A 258 46.45 22.51 -8.90
CA GLN A 258 45.27 22.47 -9.80
C GLN A 258 44.45 23.76 -9.71
N GLN A 259 44.38 24.38 -8.54
CA GLN A 259 43.74 25.68 -8.37
C GLN A 259 44.52 26.79 -9.08
N GLN A 260 45.85 26.79 -8.96
CA GLN A 260 46.72 27.75 -9.67
C GLN A 260 46.66 27.56 -11.18
N ALA A 261 46.46 26.36 -11.68
CA ALA A 261 46.29 26.04 -13.09
C ALA A 261 44.88 26.35 -13.62
N GLY A 262 43.95 26.81 -12.82
CA GLY A 262 42.57 27.11 -13.21
C GLY A 262 41.69 25.88 -13.48
N ASN A 263 42.19 24.67 -13.17
CA ASN A 263 41.50 23.41 -13.41
C ASN A 263 40.58 22.96 -12.23
N LEU A 264 40.60 23.72 -11.13
CA LEU A 264 39.79 23.45 -9.95
C LEU A 264 38.92 24.67 -9.65
N ASN A 265 37.69 24.63 -10.10
CA ASN A 265 36.70 25.66 -9.78
C ASN A 265 36.05 25.34 -8.42
N LEU A 266 36.74 25.72 -7.35
CA LEU A 266 36.14 25.77 -6.01
C LEU A 266 35.49 27.14 -5.89
N GLY A 267 34.21 27.25 -6.18
CA GLY A 267 33.44 28.48 -6.07
C GLY A 267 33.75 29.18 -4.74
N THR A 268 34.35 30.37 -4.80
CA THR A 268 34.50 31.27 -3.66
C THR A 268 33.14 31.61 -3.10
N THR A 269 32.94 31.34 -1.82
CA THR A 269 31.72 31.70 -1.07
C THR A 269 31.61 33.23 -0.98
N GLY A 270 31.00 33.82 -2.01
CA GLY A 270 30.41 35.13 -1.97
C GLY A 270 28.90 34.98 -2.07
N ASN A 271 28.20 35.52 -1.11
CA ASN A 271 26.75 35.56 -0.97
C ASN A 271 25.97 35.61 -2.29
N THR A 272 25.59 34.45 -2.84
CA THR A 272 24.45 34.26 -3.73
C THR A 272 24.05 32.78 -3.62
N PRO A 273 22.81 32.45 -3.44
CA PRO A 273 22.38 31.04 -3.38
C PRO A 273 22.45 30.45 -4.78
N ASP A 274 23.43 29.59 -5.01
CA ASP A 274 23.59 28.84 -6.24
C ASP A 274 22.66 27.63 -6.21
N LYS A 275 21.82 27.52 -7.22
CA LYS A 275 20.66 26.62 -7.31
C LYS A 275 20.98 25.15 -7.65
N ASP A 276 22.26 24.76 -7.72
CA ASP A 276 22.61 23.47 -8.34
C ASP A 276 23.55 22.56 -7.52
N ALA A 277 23.35 22.43 -6.21
CA ALA A 277 24.13 21.47 -5.42
C ALA A 277 23.31 20.84 -4.27
N VAL A 278 22.40 19.99 -4.60
CA VAL A 278 21.80 19.07 -3.61
C VAL A 278 21.86 17.65 -4.18
N ALA A 279 22.96 16.98 -3.95
CA ALA A 279 23.05 15.55 -4.10
C ALA A 279 23.87 14.97 -2.96
N ALA A 280 23.26 14.05 -2.23
CA ALA A 280 23.78 13.27 -1.11
C ALA A 280 23.72 13.96 0.26
N SER A 281 22.53 14.17 0.79
CA SER A 281 22.33 14.35 2.23
C SER A 281 21.92 13.03 2.86
N ALA A 282 22.67 12.60 3.84
CA ALA A 282 22.16 11.67 4.83
C ALA A 282 20.89 12.27 5.47
N THR A 283 19.82 11.52 5.48
CA THR A 283 18.55 11.86 6.12
C THR A 283 18.81 12.30 7.56
N THR A 284 18.69 13.58 7.84
CA THR A 284 18.64 14.12 9.19
C THR A 284 17.17 14.07 9.64
N PRO A 285 16.86 13.45 10.76
CA PRO A 285 15.51 13.57 11.34
C PRO A 285 15.26 15.04 11.70
N ALA A 286 14.16 15.59 11.24
CA ALA A 286 13.68 16.90 11.62
C ALA A 286 13.53 16.94 13.15
N THR A 287 14.35 17.75 13.80
CA THR A 287 14.16 18.13 15.20
C THR A 287 12.88 18.93 15.30
N VAL A 288 11.89 18.33 15.94
CA VAL A 288 10.76 19.06 16.49
C VAL A 288 11.34 20.08 17.50
N GLN A 289 11.24 21.36 17.19
CA GLN A 289 11.53 22.43 18.16
C GLN A 289 10.47 22.37 19.23
N ASP A 290 10.86 21.91 20.40
CA ASP A 290 10.11 22.09 21.64
C ASP A 290 9.92 23.58 21.90
N ALA A 291 8.73 24.07 21.71
CA ALA A 291 8.27 25.35 22.22
C ALA A 291 7.98 25.22 23.73
N ASN A 292 9.02 25.21 24.54
CA ASN A 292 8.88 25.33 26.01
C ASN A 292 10.17 25.87 26.67
N GLU A 293 10.59 27.04 26.29
CA GLU A 293 11.56 27.85 27.02
C GLU A 293 10.98 29.22 27.39
N ASP A 294 9.92 29.27 28.15
CA ASP A 294 9.44 30.56 28.73
C ASP A 294 8.65 30.42 30.01
N VAL A 295 8.95 29.45 30.90
CA VAL A 295 8.31 29.37 32.23
C VAL A 295 9.31 29.08 33.37
N LEU A 296 10.59 29.41 33.28
CA LEU A 296 11.54 29.22 34.37
C LEU A 296 12.39 30.48 34.70
N ALA A 297 11.82 31.65 34.51
CA ALA A 297 12.48 32.93 34.90
C ALA A 297 11.68 33.76 35.86
N GLN A 298 10.96 33.15 36.81
CA GLN A 298 10.33 33.94 37.87
C GLN A 298 10.12 33.13 39.15
N ALA A 299 11.20 32.74 39.86
CA ALA A 299 11.18 32.39 41.29
C ALA A 299 12.59 32.22 41.82
N ALA A 300 13.34 33.34 42.00
CA ALA A 300 14.50 33.39 42.87
C ALA A 300 14.71 34.82 43.40
N ALA A 301 13.96 35.16 44.41
CA ALA A 301 14.32 36.23 45.33
C ALA A 301 13.58 36.01 46.63
N THR A 302 14.24 35.45 47.64
CA THR A 302 14.38 36.03 48.99
C THR A 302 15.23 35.10 49.87
N PRO A 303 16.06 35.67 50.75
CA PRO A 303 17.14 34.98 51.45
C PRO A 303 16.76 34.59 52.89
N GLY A 304 17.53 33.66 53.48
CA GLY A 304 17.37 33.32 54.92
C GLY A 304 18.27 32.15 55.31
N ASP A 305 19.46 32.42 55.60
CA ASP A 305 20.20 32.32 56.88
C ASP A 305 20.37 30.93 57.56
N SER A 306 21.63 30.73 57.93
CA SER A 306 22.21 30.06 59.07
C SER A 306 22.67 28.60 58.99
N SER A 307 24.00 28.50 58.92
CA SER A 307 24.96 27.87 59.86
C SER A 307 24.93 26.34 60.07
N ALA A 308 26.02 25.70 59.84
CA ALA A 308 27.01 25.10 60.75
C ALA A 308 27.78 23.96 60.07
N ALA A 309 29.05 24.10 59.81
CA ALA A 309 30.22 23.57 60.52
C ALA A 309 30.34 22.03 60.54
N GLY A 310 31.50 21.58 60.08
CA GLY A 310 32.09 20.27 60.40
C GLY A 310 32.92 19.68 59.25
N ASP A 311 34.06 20.05 59.05
CA ASP A 311 35.41 19.59 59.43
C ASP A 311 35.98 18.43 58.58
N SER A 312 37.05 18.80 57.89
CA SER A 312 38.39 18.18 57.70
C SER A 312 38.45 16.70 57.25
N THR A 313 39.12 16.42 56.14
CA THR A 313 40.55 16.18 56.15
C THR A 313 41.07 16.03 54.73
N ALA A 314 42.12 16.83 54.46
CA ALA A 314 42.97 16.73 53.32
C ALA A 314 43.93 15.54 53.46
N ILE A 315 44.13 14.75 52.38
CA ILE A 315 45.39 14.08 52.18
C ILE A 315 45.88 14.40 50.75
N ALA A 316 46.94 15.14 50.71
CA ALA A 316 47.76 15.41 49.54
C ALA A 316 48.64 14.21 49.23
N ALA A 317 48.73 13.84 47.99
CA ALA A 317 49.83 13.03 47.50
C ALA A 317 50.17 13.48 46.06
N THR A 318 51.09 14.30 45.97
CA THR A 318 52.24 14.52 45.06
C THR A 318 52.24 13.75 43.73
N THR A 319 52.25 14.52 42.73
CA THR A 319 52.77 14.28 41.35
C THR A 319 54.25 13.91 41.36
N PRO A 320 54.72 13.23 40.29
CA PRO A 320 55.67 13.93 39.45
C PRO A 320 55.23 14.02 37.97
N ALA A 321 55.52 15.17 37.45
CA ALA A 321 55.43 15.56 36.09
C ALA A 321 56.38 14.73 35.20
N ASP A 322 55.86 14.26 34.05
CA ASP A 322 56.69 14.07 32.84
C ASP A 322 56.13 14.96 31.74
N THR A 323 56.65 16.13 31.72
CA THR A 323 56.63 17.10 30.63
C THR A 323 57.61 16.63 29.58
N ASN A 324 57.14 16.02 28.49
CA ASN A 324 57.81 15.99 27.18
C ASN A 324 57.02 15.30 26.06
N ALA A 325 55.74 15.60 25.90
CA ALA A 325 54.98 15.13 24.73
C ALA A 325 54.12 16.24 24.06
N THR A 326 54.14 17.46 24.53
CA THR A 326 53.34 18.58 24.00
C THR A 326 54.10 19.61 23.18
N ALA A 327 55.41 19.41 22.94
CA ALA A 327 56.24 20.40 22.23
C ALA A 327 56.45 20.07 20.74
N ALA A 328 55.89 18.97 20.19
CA ALA A 328 56.07 18.61 18.77
C ALA A 328 54.85 18.86 17.89
N LEU A 329 53.74 19.32 18.45
CA LEU A 329 52.51 19.59 17.68
C LEU A 329 52.26 21.08 17.40
N ASP A 330 53.01 21.96 18.06
CA ASP A 330 52.77 23.41 17.96
C ASP A 330 53.55 24.11 16.85
N SER A 331 54.45 23.43 16.14
CA SER A 331 55.26 24.05 15.07
C SER A 331 54.83 23.77 13.64
N THR A 332 53.73 22.96 13.45
CA THR A 332 53.14 22.70 12.12
C THR A 332 51.76 23.33 11.94
N ALA A 333 51.22 24.01 12.95
CA ALA A 333 49.91 24.64 12.88
C ALA A 333 49.90 26.07 12.32
N ALA A 334 51.07 26.62 12.01
CA ALA A 334 51.18 27.94 11.40
C ALA A 334 51.45 27.79 9.90
N GLN A 335 50.42 28.07 9.08
CA GLN A 335 50.39 28.20 7.62
C GLN A 335 49.82 27.02 6.84
N GLN A 336 48.55 26.66 7.08
CA GLN A 336 47.71 26.01 6.07
C GLN A 336 46.72 27.01 5.50
N THR A 337 47.17 27.91 4.64
CA THR A 337 46.35 28.71 3.72
C THR A 337 46.28 27.98 2.37
N GLY A 338 45.66 26.80 2.32
CA GLY A 338 45.51 26.01 1.10
C GLY A 338 44.10 25.50 0.94
N VAL A 339 43.78 25.03 -0.26
CA VAL A 339 42.47 24.42 -0.62
C VAL A 339 42.01 23.37 0.39
N LEU A 340 42.94 22.56 0.89
CA LEU A 340 42.61 21.48 1.83
C LEU A 340 42.14 22.03 3.19
N ALA A 341 42.69 23.14 3.66
CA ALA A 341 42.30 23.78 4.91
C ALA A 341 40.91 24.42 4.85
N SER A 342 40.43 24.76 3.64
CA SER A 342 39.07 25.26 3.46
C SER A 342 38.01 24.17 3.43
N LEU A 343 38.41 22.93 3.13
CA LEU A 343 37.50 21.79 3.00
C LEU A 343 37.42 20.96 4.29
N PHE A 344 38.49 20.89 5.06
CA PHE A 344 38.56 20.05 6.26
C PHE A 344 38.84 20.85 7.52
N THR A 345 38.20 20.49 8.59
CA THR A 345 38.36 21.08 9.93
C THR A 345 38.85 20.00 10.89
N GLN A 346 39.72 20.41 11.82
CA GLN A 346 40.16 19.51 12.87
C GLN A 346 39.06 19.34 13.92
N MET A 347 38.74 18.10 14.24
CA MET A 347 37.73 17.71 15.22
C MET A 347 38.40 16.93 16.37
N PRO A 348 37.74 16.81 17.53
CA PRO A 348 38.28 16.07 18.67
C PRO A 348 38.63 14.61 18.38
N SER A 349 37.91 14.00 17.45
CA SER A 349 38.09 12.61 17.02
C SER A 349 38.98 12.42 15.80
N GLY A 350 39.44 13.52 15.17
CA GLY A 350 40.30 13.48 13.97
C GLY A 350 40.05 14.63 13.00
N ILE A 351 39.61 14.33 11.80
CA ILE A 351 39.33 15.31 10.73
C ILE A 351 37.85 15.23 10.38
N GLY A 352 37.22 16.37 10.15
CA GLY A 352 35.84 16.44 9.65
C GLY A 352 35.71 17.50 8.57
N ALA A 353 34.57 17.54 7.94
CA ALA A 353 34.21 18.52 6.91
C ALA A 353 32.79 19.03 7.13
N ASN A 354 32.50 20.22 6.58
CA ASN A 354 31.13 20.73 6.59
C ASN A 354 30.22 19.79 5.73
N VAL A 355 29.02 19.53 6.20
CA VAL A 355 28.03 18.66 5.48
C VAL A 355 27.84 19.15 4.04
N ARG A 356 27.82 20.47 3.81
CA ARG A 356 27.65 21.08 2.47
C ARG A 356 28.79 20.79 1.50
N ASP A 357 29.99 20.48 2.01
CA ASP A 357 31.16 20.24 1.19
C ASP A 357 31.44 18.74 0.96
N THR A 358 30.70 17.86 1.57
CA THR A 358 30.87 16.39 1.43
C THR A 358 30.79 15.92 -0.02
N ALA A 359 29.85 16.47 -0.80
CA ALA A 359 29.70 16.13 -2.22
C ALA A 359 30.96 16.55 -3.04
N LYS A 360 31.45 17.75 -2.79
CA LYS A 360 32.69 18.26 -3.44
C LYS A 360 33.91 17.41 -3.07
N ILE A 361 34.02 17.06 -1.79
CA ILE A 361 35.08 16.19 -1.31
C ILE A 361 35.01 14.80 -1.95
N ASN A 362 33.84 14.22 -2.02
CA ASN A 362 33.62 12.92 -2.69
C ASN A 362 34.01 12.96 -4.18
N ASP A 363 33.67 14.04 -4.91
CA ASP A 363 34.12 14.24 -6.29
C ASP A 363 35.65 14.29 -6.39
N ILE A 364 36.32 15.08 -5.53
CA ILE A 364 37.79 15.17 -5.49
C ILE A 364 38.41 13.78 -5.26
N PHE A 365 37.92 13.03 -4.26
CA PHE A 365 38.45 11.71 -3.93
C PHE A 365 38.06 10.60 -4.94
N SER A 366 37.10 10.84 -5.83
CA SER A 366 36.75 9.93 -6.91
C SER A 366 37.73 10.00 -8.09
N ARG A 367 38.46 11.13 -8.24
CA ARG A 367 39.36 11.38 -9.37
C ARG A 367 40.53 10.38 -9.37
N PRO A 368 40.88 9.78 -10.53
CA PRO A 368 41.94 8.77 -10.60
C PRO A 368 43.28 9.28 -10.12
N GLU A 369 43.62 10.57 -10.39
CA GLU A 369 44.87 11.22 -10.00
C GLU A 369 44.98 11.38 -8.49
N VAL A 370 43.88 11.77 -7.83
CA VAL A 370 43.80 11.90 -6.37
C VAL A 370 43.88 10.52 -5.72
N ARG A 371 43.20 9.54 -6.31
CA ARG A 371 43.20 8.18 -5.80
C ARG A 371 44.59 7.53 -5.86
N ALA A 372 45.43 7.93 -6.83
CA ALA A 372 46.81 7.45 -6.95
C ALA A 372 47.76 8.01 -5.86
N ILE A 373 47.39 9.07 -5.15
CA ILE A 373 48.17 9.63 -4.03
C ILE A 373 48.11 8.70 -2.81
N PHE A 374 47.00 8.00 -2.64
CA PHE A 374 46.72 7.19 -1.47
C PHE A 374 47.03 5.70 -1.69
N PRO A 375 47.44 4.95 -0.64
CA PRO A 375 47.65 3.51 -0.71
C PRO A 375 46.41 2.81 -1.21
N PRO A 376 46.54 1.74 -2.04
CA PRO A 376 45.39 1.00 -2.58
C PRO A 376 44.49 0.40 -1.50
N ASN A 377 45.05 0.14 -0.32
CA ASN A 377 44.35 -0.42 0.84
C ASN A 377 43.71 0.67 1.74
N MET A 378 43.73 1.93 1.34
CA MET A 378 43.05 3.00 2.06
C MET A 378 41.66 3.26 1.43
N LYS A 379 40.62 3.37 2.27
CA LYS A 379 39.26 3.76 1.89
C LYS A 379 38.77 4.84 2.86
N PHE A 380 38.04 5.80 2.36
CA PHE A 380 37.49 6.89 3.16
C PHE A 380 36.00 6.66 3.40
N LEU A 381 35.57 6.97 4.62
CA LEU A 381 34.17 6.88 5.03
C LEU A 381 33.80 8.08 5.89
N TRP A 382 32.51 8.45 5.82
CA TRP A 382 31.95 9.51 6.65
C TRP A 382 31.33 8.97 7.93
N GLY A 383 31.34 9.79 8.97
CA GLY A 383 30.55 9.56 10.17
C GLY A 383 29.05 9.64 9.86
N VAL A 384 28.20 8.92 10.60
CA VAL A 384 26.76 8.85 10.35
C VAL A 384 26.02 10.11 10.77
N LYS A 385 26.49 10.79 11.81
CA LYS A 385 25.82 11.97 12.40
C LYS A 385 26.67 13.22 12.28
N PRO A 386 26.06 14.32 11.85
CA PRO A 386 26.71 15.62 11.94
C PRO A 386 26.84 16.04 13.41
N ILE A 387 27.93 16.75 13.70
CA ILE A 387 28.18 17.38 14.98
C ILE A 387 27.96 18.88 14.78
N SER A 388 27.06 19.45 15.58
CA SER A 388 26.78 20.89 15.52
C SER A 388 27.97 21.68 16.04
N GLY A 389 28.55 22.54 15.21
CA GLY A 389 29.56 23.49 15.56
C GLY A 389 29.01 24.87 15.94
N ASP A 390 29.90 25.80 16.33
CA ASP A 390 29.53 27.20 16.52
C ASP A 390 28.93 27.78 15.21
N ASN A 391 27.91 28.62 15.31
CA ASN A 391 27.22 29.28 14.19
C ASN A 391 26.28 28.43 13.34
N ARG A 392 25.65 27.36 13.88
CA ARG A 392 24.71 26.49 13.16
C ARG A 392 25.34 25.78 11.93
N GLN A 393 26.66 25.60 11.93
CA GLN A 393 27.34 24.80 10.94
C GLN A 393 27.40 23.36 11.41
N GLU A 394 27.05 22.42 10.53
CA GLU A 394 27.09 20.99 10.80
C GLU A 394 28.33 20.38 10.16
N PHE A 395 29.11 19.66 10.95
CA PHE A 395 30.32 18.99 10.51
C PHE A 395 30.17 17.47 10.66
N VAL A 396 30.64 16.72 9.67
CA VAL A 396 30.74 15.26 9.74
C VAL A 396 32.16 14.79 9.83
N GLU A 397 32.41 13.78 10.62
CA GLU A 397 33.72 13.16 10.79
C GLU A 397 34.15 12.40 9.54
N PHE A 398 35.45 12.42 9.22
CA PHE A 398 36.01 11.77 8.06
C PHE A 398 37.05 10.73 8.49
N TYR A 399 36.84 9.48 8.14
CA TYR A 399 37.66 8.36 8.58
C TYR A 399 38.40 7.70 7.42
N ALA A 400 39.68 7.40 7.61
CA ALA A 400 40.47 6.58 6.70
C ALA A 400 40.55 5.16 7.28
N ILE A 401 39.96 4.14 6.57
CA ILE A 401 39.96 2.73 6.99
C ILE A 401 40.95 1.90 6.18
N LYS A 402 41.44 0.81 6.77
CA LYS A 402 42.39 -0.13 6.14
C LYS A 402 41.63 -1.31 5.49
N LYS A 403 41.71 -1.39 4.17
CA LYS A 403 41.15 -2.56 3.45
C LYS A 403 42.04 -3.78 3.68
N GLY A 404 41.43 -4.90 4.01
CA GLY A 404 42.10 -6.19 4.07
C GLY A 404 42.51 -6.72 2.68
N ARG A 405 43.20 -7.86 2.63
CA ARG A 405 43.53 -8.58 1.39
C ARG A 405 42.22 -8.98 0.68
N GLY A 406 42.00 -8.48 -0.54
CA GLY A 406 40.76 -8.69 -1.27
C GLY A 406 39.70 -7.58 -1.11
N GLY A 407 39.97 -6.51 -0.34
CA GLY A 407 39.07 -5.37 -0.19
C GLY A 407 37.94 -5.54 0.83
N ASN A 408 37.88 -6.68 1.51
CA ASN A 408 36.84 -7.02 2.49
C ASN A 408 37.21 -6.55 3.89
N ALA A 409 36.19 -6.35 4.74
CA ALA A 409 36.37 -6.06 6.15
C ALA A 409 37.04 -7.24 6.87
N PRO A 410 37.92 -6.97 7.87
CA PRO A 410 38.49 -8.02 8.71
C PRO A 410 37.42 -8.86 9.43
N MET A 411 36.30 -8.25 9.78
CA MET A 411 35.15 -8.92 10.42
C MET A 411 33.85 -8.24 10.01
N THR A 412 32.80 -9.05 9.83
CA THR A 412 31.45 -8.65 9.40
C THR A 412 30.41 -9.02 10.46
N GLY A 413 29.22 -8.44 10.35
CA GLY A 413 28.12 -8.59 11.31
C GLY A 413 27.48 -9.99 11.40
N ASP A 414 27.82 -10.92 10.50
CA ASP A 414 27.39 -12.31 10.54
C ASP A 414 27.85 -13.08 11.80
N VAL A 415 28.77 -12.52 12.54
CA VAL A 415 29.24 -13.06 13.83
C VAL A 415 28.42 -12.60 15.02
N ILE A 416 27.51 -11.65 14.86
CA ILE A 416 26.63 -11.16 15.94
C ILE A 416 25.54 -12.20 16.22
N ASN A 417 25.44 -12.57 17.49
CA ASN A 417 24.42 -13.51 17.96
C ASN A 417 23.21 -12.81 18.57
N ASP A 418 23.46 -11.71 19.31
CA ASP A 418 22.42 -10.88 19.92
C ASP A 418 22.87 -9.42 19.98
N ALA A 419 21.91 -8.52 19.91
CA ALA A 419 22.11 -7.08 20.09
C ALA A 419 20.93 -6.49 20.86
N ARG A 420 21.19 -5.57 21.79
CA ARG A 420 20.19 -4.92 22.60
C ARG A 420 20.60 -3.49 22.94
N GLN A 421 19.62 -2.62 23.07
CA GLN A 421 19.84 -1.31 23.62
C GLN A 421 20.22 -1.42 25.12
N ASP A 422 21.22 -0.63 25.55
CA ASP A 422 21.68 -0.57 26.92
C ASP A 422 22.11 0.87 27.23
N PHE A 423 22.60 1.12 28.45
CA PHE A 423 23.12 2.43 28.84
C PHE A 423 24.59 2.30 29.29
N ASP A 424 25.41 3.22 28.85
CA ASP A 424 26.79 3.29 29.30
C ASP A 424 26.88 3.75 30.79
N GLN A 425 28.09 3.78 31.35
CA GLN A 425 28.32 4.20 32.74
C GLN A 425 27.94 5.66 33.00
N THR A 426 27.76 6.47 31.97
CA THR A 426 27.36 7.89 32.03
C THR A 426 25.88 8.08 31.78
N GLY A 427 25.10 7.00 31.59
CA GLY A 427 23.67 7.03 31.31
C GLY A 427 23.31 7.36 29.88
N ARG A 428 24.25 7.31 28.93
CA ARG A 428 23.98 7.50 27.51
C ARG A 428 23.58 6.18 26.86
N PRO A 429 22.61 6.22 25.92
CA PRO A 429 22.23 5.03 25.20
C PRO A 429 23.39 4.42 24.38
N GLU A 430 23.58 3.12 24.48
CA GLU A 430 24.51 2.36 23.66
C GLU A 430 23.86 1.06 23.18
N ILE A 431 24.47 0.40 22.20
CA ILE A 431 24.02 -0.88 21.70
C ILE A 431 25.00 -1.96 22.17
N SER A 432 24.59 -2.79 23.11
CA SER A 432 25.34 -3.95 23.57
C SER A 432 25.19 -5.11 22.58
N MET A 433 26.31 -5.69 22.16
CA MET A 433 26.38 -6.83 21.22
C MET A 433 27.06 -8.02 21.84
N THR A 434 26.53 -9.21 21.50
CA THR A 434 27.14 -10.49 21.85
C THR A 434 27.48 -11.27 20.58
N MET A 435 28.70 -11.73 20.46
CA MET A 435 29.21 -12.47 19.31
C MET A 435 29.13 -13.97 19.51
N ASN A 436 29.04 -14.72 18.42
CA ASN A 436 29.19 -16.17 18.47
C ASN A 436 30.66 -16.60 18.77
N PRO A 437 30.92 -17.84 19.11
CA PRO A 437 32.29 -18.28 19.52
C PRO A 437 33.35 -18.04 18.44
N THR A 438 32.98 -18.09 17.16
CA THR A 438 33.90 -17.82 16.05
C THR A 438 34.19 -16.33 15.94
N GLY A 439 33.17 -15.51 16.12
CA GLY A 439 33.29 -14.06 16.17
C GLY A 439 34.11 -13.58 17.34
N ALA A 440 33.88 -14.12 18.55
CA ALA A 440 34.64 -13.79 19.73
C ALA A 440 36.16 -14.02 19.54
N LYS A 441 36.55 -15.11 18.89
CA LYS A 441 37.98 -15.39 18.57
C LYS A 441 38.54 -14.39 17.56
N LYS A 442 37.76 -14.03 16.53
CA LYS A 442 38.19 -13.02 15.54
C LYS A 442 38.27 -11.64 16.16
N TRP A 443 37.30 -11.33 17.05
CA TRP A 443 37.23 -10.02 17.73
C TRP A 443 38.39 -9.86 18.72
N ALA A 444 38.70 -10.89 19.50
CA ALA A 444 39.89 -10.92 20.38
C ALA A 444 41.16 -10.62 19.61
N ARG A 445 41.37 -11.28 18.46
CA ARG A 445 42.52 -11.02 17.61
C ARG A 445 42.52 -9.60 17.05
N LEU A 446 41.37 -9.13 16.48
CA LEU A 446 41.31 -7.82 15.91
C LEU A 446 41.56 -6.72 16.95
N THR A 447 41.01 -6.86 18.16
CA THR A 447 41.22 -5.93 19.26
C THR A 447 42.62 -6.05 19.83
N GLY A 448 43.16 -7.22 19.96
CA GLY A 448 44.53 -7.46 20.41
C GLY A 448 45.58 -6.86 19.48
N ASP A 449 45.39 -6.98 18.16
CA ASP A 449 46.31 -6.40 17.15
C ASP A 449 46.19 -4.86 17.06
N ASN A 450 45.13 -4.25 17.61
CA ASN A 450 44.85 -2.81 17.56
C ASN A 450 44.74 -2.13 18.93
N VAL A 451 45.44 -2.61 19.94
CA VAL A 451 45.47 -1.95 21.25
C VAL A 451 46.10 -0.54 21.09
N GLY A 452 45.44 0.48 21.63
CA GLY A 452 45.83 1.88 21.49
C GLY A 452 45.45 2.54 20.16
N ARG A 453 44.79 1.79 19.24
CA ARG A 453 44.30 2.28 17.93
C ARG A 453 42.78 2.25 17.88
N GLN A 454 42.22 2.97 16.93
CA GLN A 454 40.78 2.97 16.68
C GLN A 454 40.38 1.79 15.81
N VAL A 455 39.24 1.16 16.17
CA VAL A 455 38.52 0.22 15.30
C VAL A 455 37.18 0.82 14.99
N ALA A 456 36.94 1.09 13.70
CA ALA A 456 35.68 1.66 13.24
C ALA A 456 34.60 0.57 13.14
N ILE A 457 33.45 0.89 13.69
CA ILE A 457 32.20 0.14 13.53
C ILE A 457 31.41 0.82 12.43
N VAL A 458 31.34 0.18 11.28
CA VAL A 458 30.76 0.69 10.05
C VAL A 458 29.47 -0.07 9.75
N LEU A 459 28.41 0.65 9.51
CA LEU A 459 27.15 0.09 9.05
C LEU A 459 26.76 0.79 7.75
N ASP A 460 26.51 0.00 6.70
CA ASP A 460 26.09 0.49 5.39
C ASP A 460 26.99 1.60 4.82
N ASN A 461 28.31 1.46 4.97
CA ASN A 461 29.36 2.40 4.57
C ASN A 461 29.45 3.71 5.37
N TYR A 462 28.74 3.86 6.49
CA TYR A 462 28.89 4.97 7.42
C TYR A 462 29.53 4.53 8.71
N VAL A 463 30.41 5.35 9.28
CA VAL A 463 31.05 5.08 10.57
C VAL A 463 30.10 5.53 11.69
N TYR A 464 29.61 4.58 12.46
CA TYR A 464 28.76 4.85 13.62
C TYR A 464 29.58 5.18 14.86
N SER A 465 30.71 4.52 15.02
CA SER A 465 31.64 4.70 16.15
C SER A 465 33.04 4.22 15.77
N ALA A 466 34.06 4.87 16.29
CA ALA A 466 35.44 4.40 16.13
C ALA A 466 36.19 4.49 17.47
N PRO A 467 35.84 3.66 18.47
CA PRO A 467 36.46 3.68 19.78
C PRO A 467 37.93 3.26 19.73
N VAL A 468 38.74 3.83 20.64
CA VAL A 468 40.10 3.37 20.85
C VAL A 468 40.10 2.07 21.66
N VAL A 469 40.73 1.03 21.14
CA VAL A 469 40.82 -0.26 21.81
C VAL A 469 41.73 -0.15 23.00
N GLN A 470 41.23 -0.40 24.19
CA GLN A 470 42.00 -0.32 25.45
C GLN A 470 42.71 -1.65 25.77
N GLY A 471 42.25 -2.77 25.22
CA GLY A 471 42.83 -4.11 25.44
C GLY A 471 42.16 -5.15 24.60
N GLU A 472 42.72 -6.38 24.62
CA GLU A 472 42.11 -7.53 23.94
C GLU A 472 40.76 -7.88 24.56
N ILE A 473 39.72 -8.04 23.75
CA ILE A 473 38.36 -8.38 24.18
C ILE A 473 38.10 -9.85 23.85
N THR A 474 38.34 -10.73 24.80
CA THR A 474 38.22 -12.21 24.61
C THR A 474 36.79 -12.74 24.74
N GLY A 475 35.90 -12.01 25.43
CA GLY A 475 34.54 -12.47 25.78
C GLY A 475 33.51 -12.35 24.64
N GLY A 476 33.85 -11.71 23.53
CA GLY A 476 32.92 -11.51 22.41
C GLY A 476 31.76 -10.55 22.71
N ASN A 477 31.78 -9.86 23.85
CA ASN A 477 30.82 -8.82 24.19
C ASN A 477 31.45 -7.48 23.85
N SER A 478 30.69 -6.63 23.18
CA SER A 478 31.13 -5.29 22.80
C SER A 478 29.95 -4.34 22.75
N SER A 479 30.18 -3.06 22.82
CA SER A 479 29.13 -2.05 22.65
C SER A 479 29.45 -1.06 21.55
N ILE A 480 28.41 -0.57 20.88
CA ILE A 480 28.47 0.55 19.95
C ILE A 480 28.02 1.75 20.73
N SER A 481 28.95 2.62 21.07
CA SER A 481 28.71 3.90 21.71
C SER A 481 28.65 5.00 20.64
N GLY A 482 27.79 6.00 20.87
CA GLY A 482 27.62 7.13 19.95
C GLY A 482 26.60 8.11 20.51
N ASN A 483 26.32 9.18 19.77
CA ASN A 483 25.29 10.13 20.17
C ASN A 483 23.92 9.64 19.72
N PHE A 484 23.43 8.56 20.36
CA PHE A 484 22.13 7.95 20.04
C PHE A 484 21.03 8.46 20.97
N THR A 485 19.84 8.61 20.44
CA THR A 485 18.62 8.60 21.26
C THR A 485 18.33 7.16 21.69
N VAL A 486 17.48 6.97 22.71
CA VAL A 486 17.08 5.63 23.16
C VAL A 486 16.41 4.85 22.02
N GLU A 487 15.56 5.53 21.24
CA GLU A 487 14.85 4.93 20.10
C GLU A 487 15.79 4.51 18.98
N GLU A 488 16.77 5.36 18.62
CA GLU A 488 17.76 5.02 17.59
C GLU A 488 18.62 3.81 18.01
N ALA A 489 19.02 3.76 19.28
CA ALA A 489 19.77 2.62 19.81
C ALA A 489 18.94 1.33 19.78
N GLN A 490 17.65 1.43 20.08
CA GLN A 490 16.71 0.32 20.02
C GLN A 490 16.54 -0.17 18.58
N ASP A 491 16.31 0.73 17.63
CA ASP A 491 16.13 0.41 16.22
C ASP A 491 17.39 -0.24 15.65
N LEU A 492 18.54 0.33 15.92
CA LEU A 492 19.81 -0.24 15.47
C LEU A 492 20.06 -1.63 16.07
N ALA A 493 19.77 -1.82 17.34
CA ALA A 493 19.85 -3.13 17.98
C ALA A 493 18.91 -4.15 17.31
N ASN A 494 17.67 -3.75 16.99
CA ASN A 494 16.70 -4.59 16.29
C ASN A 494 17.15 -4.95 14.87
N ILE A 495 17.72 -3.99 14.13
CA ILE A 495 18.28 -4.20 12.80
C ILE A 495 19.45 -5.20 12.85
N LEU A 496 20.38 -5.04 13.77
CA LEU A 496 21.54 -5.91 13.93
C LEU A 496 21.13 -7.33 14.33
N LYS A 497 20.14 -7.46 15.21
CA LYS A 497 19.60 -8.76 15.65
C LYS A 497 18.81 -9.47 14.55
N ALA A 498 18.13 -8.75 13.66
CA ALA A 498 17.43 -9.33 12.51
C ALA A 498 18.39 -9.82 11.41
N GLY A 499 19.59 -9.26 11.36
CA GLY A 499 20.65 -9.65 10.44
C GLY A 499 20.69 -8.87 9.13
N LYS A 500 21.74 -9.17 8.33
CA LYS A 500 22.04 -8.52 7.06
C LYS A 500 21.08 -8.96 5.97
N MET A 501 20.61 -8.00 5.17
CA MET A 501 19.84 -8.26 3.95
C MET A 501 20.72 -8.92 2.87
N PRO A 502 20.21 -9.91 2.14
CA PRO A 502 20.94 -10.57 1.05
C PRO A 502 21.24 -9.64 -0.13
N ALA A 503 20.35 -8.68 -0.38
CA ALA A 503 20.49 -7.66 -1.40
C ALA A 503 19.80 -6.37 -0.94
N PRO A 504 20.16 -5.21 -1.52
CA PRO A 504 19.46 -3.95 -1.25
C PRO A 504 18.01 -4.04 -1.70
N THR A 505 17.14 -3.43 -0.92
CA THR A 505 15.73 -3.23 -1.25
C THR A 505 15.50 -1.80 -1.69
N ARG A 506 14.61 -1.61 -2.67
CA ARG A 506 14.14 -0.29 -3.09
C ARG A 506 12.64 -0.19 -2.95
N ILE A 507 12.15 0.98 -2.63
CA ILE A 507 10.73 1.27 -2.53
C ILE A 507 10.22 1.60 -3.94
N VAL A 508 9.37 0.72 -4.49
CA VAL A 508 8.75 0.88 -5.81
C VAL A 508 7.35 1.49 -5.73
N GLU A 509 6.70 1.33 -4.59
CA GLU A 509 5.41 1.97 -4.28
C GLU A 509 5.39 2.36 -2.81
N GLU A 510 4.89 3.55 -2.52
CA GLU A 510 4.73 4.05 -1.17
C GLU A 510 3.46 4.89 -1.08
N ALA A 511 2.71 4.70 -0.01
CA ALA A 511 1.60 5.57 0.35
C ALA A 511 1.66 5.84 1.85
N VAL A 512 1.66 7.11 2.21
CA VAL A 512 1.62 7.58 3.61
C VAL A 512 0.33 8.35 3.81
N VAL A 513 -0.44 7.99 4.83
CA VAL A 513 -1.69 8.63 5.19
C VAL A 513 -1.59 9.14 6.63
N GLY A 514 -1.81 10.42 6.82
CA GLY A 514 -1.79 11.02 8.15
C GLY A 514 -2.98 10.56 9.01
N PRO A 515 -2.82 10.51 10.35
CA PRO A 515 -3.87 10.05 11.25
C PRO A 515 -5.16 10.89 11.19
N SER A 516 -5.05 12.19 10.92
CA SER A 516 -6.19 13.10 10.78
C SER A 516 -7.10 12.73 9.61
N LEU A 517 -6.53 12.43 8.44
CA LEU A 517 -7.27 11.95 7.27
C LEU A 517 -7.93 10.59 7.54
N GLY A 518 -7.23 9.68 8.22
CA GLY A 518 -7.78 8.38 8.60
C GLY A 518 -9.01 8.51 9.50
N GLN A 519 -8.97 9.37 10.51
CA GLN A 519 -10.11 9.62 11.39
C GLN A 519 -11.31 10.24 10.66
N GLU A 520 -11.05 11.16 9.74
CA GLU A 520 -12.07 11.76 8.89
C GLU A 520 -12.72 10.71 7.99
N ALA A 521 -11.91 9.86 7.35
CA ALA A 521 -12.39 8.76 6.52
C ALA A 521 -13.27 7.76 7.30
N ILE A 522 -12.92 7.45 8.56
CA ILE A 522 -13.78 6.65 9.45
C ILE A 522 -15.14 7.31 9.65
N ASN A 523 -15.17 8.60 9.97
CA ASN A 523 -16.42 9.33 10.21
C ASN A 523 -17.29 9.38 8.97
N GLN A 524 -16.72 9.74 7.81
CA GLN A 524 -17.41 9.76 6.52
C GLN A 524 -17.91 8.38 6.12
N GLY A 525 -17.10 7.32 6.29
CA GLY A 525 -17.46 5.93 6.04
C GLY A 525 -18.59 5.44 6.95
N LEU A 526 -18.57 5.78 8.23
CA LEU A 526 -19.62 5.42 9.18
C LEU A 526 -20.94 6.15 8.86
N ILE A 527 -20.89 7.45 8.59
CA ILE A 527 -22.06 8.25 8.23
C ILE A 527 -22.70 7.70 6.95
N SER A 528 -21.91 7.45 5.89
CA SER A 528 -22.40 6.88 4.64
C SER A 528 -23.01 5.49 4.82
N THR A 529 -22.40 4.64 5.65
CA THR A 529 -22.93 3.31 5.94
C THR A 529 -24.28 3.38 6.68
N LEU A 530 -24.37 4.21 7.71
CA LEU A 530 -25.61 4.39 8.49
C LEU A 530 -26.72 5.05 7.65
N ALA A 531 -26.40 6.07 6.89
CA ALA A 531 -27.35 6.75 6.00
C ALA A 531 -27.81 5.80 4.87
N GLY A 532 -26.87 5.05 4.25
CA GLY A 532 -27.19 4.02 3.24
C GLY A 532 -28.09 2.93 3.81
N PHE A 533 -27.78 2.43 4.99
CA PHE A 533 -28.62 1.45 5.68
C PHE A 533 -30.04 2.02 5.96
N ALA A 534 -30.12 3.24 6.50
CA ALA A 534 -31.41 3.86 6.83
C ALA A 534 -32.29 4.05 5.59
N ILE A 535 -31.73 4.51 4.45
CA ILE A 535 -32.51 4.74 3.24
C ILE A 535 -33.02 3.41 2.65
N VAL A 536 -32.22 2.37 2.68
CA VAL A 536 -32.62 1.01 2.25
C VAL A 536 -33.77 0.48 3.12
N VAL A 537 -33.66 0.58 4.44
CA VAL A 537 -34.69 0.16 5.40
C VAL A 537 -36.01 0.90 5.14
N LEU A 538 -35.93 2.23 5.01
CA LEU A 538 -37.12 3.04 4.71
C LEU A 538 -37.76 2.65 3.39
N PHE A 539 -36.94 2.46 2.34
CA PHE A 539 -37.44 2.04 1.04
C PHE A 539 -38.11 0.66 1.09
N MET A 540 -37.48 -0.31 1.75
CA MET A 540 -38.02 -1.68 1.86
C MET A 540 -39.35 -1.71 2.62
N ILE A 541 -39.48 -1.01 3.72
CA ILE A 541 -40.74 -0.89 4.47
C ILE A 541 -41.80 -0.19 3.62
N ALA A 542 -41.43 0.94 2.97
CA ALA A 542 -42.36 1.73 2.14
C ALA A 542 -42.91 0.94 0.94
N TYR A 543 -42.11 0.06 0.34
CA TYR A 543 -42.48 -0.71 -0.85
C TYR A 543 -43.07 -2.07 -0.52
N TYR A 544 -42.43 -2.89 0.37
CA TYR A 544 -42.82 -4.27 0.69
C TYR A 544 -43.55 -4.42 2.02
N SER A 545 -43.81 -3.33 2.75
CA SER A 545 -44.58 -3.37 4.00
C SER A 545 -43.96 -4.33 5.04
N ARG A 546 -44.74 -5.31 5.54
CA ARG A 546 -44.22 -6.28 6.53
C ARG A 546 -43.18 -7.23 5.97
N GLY A 547 -43.22 -7.53 4.67
CA GLY A 547 -42.16 -8.27 3.99
C GLY A 547 -40.85 -7.50 4.03
N GLY A 548 -40.90 -6.18 3.78
CA GLY A 548 -39.74 -5.27 3.88
C GLY A 548 -39.09 -5.29 5.26
N PHE A 549 -39.87 -5.16 6.34
CA PHE A 549 -39.34 -5.25 7.70
C PHE A 549 -38.60 -6.58 7.98
N ILE A 550 -39.07 -7.72 7.42
CA ILE A 550 -38.35 -8.99 7.54
C ILE A 550 -37.05 -8.99 6.76
N ALA A 551 -37.04 -8.39 5.57
CA ALA A 551 -35.82 -8.23 4.78
C ALA A 551 -34.80 -7.33 5.50
N ASP A 552 -35.26 -6.26 6.13
CA ASP A 552 -34.40 -5.34 6.91
C ASP A 552 -33.77 -6.04 8.12
N LEU A 553 -34.52 -6.92 8.79
CA LEU A 553 -33.97 -7.75 9.85
C LEU A 553 -32.91 -8.72 9.34
N ALA A 554 -33.12 -9.33 8.16
CA ALA A 554 -32.11 -10.17 7.51
C ALA A 554 -30.86 -9.35 7.08
N LEU A 555 -31.08 -8.10 6.65
CA LEU A 555 -30.00 -7.16 6.31
C LEU A 555 -29.16 -6.79 7.54
N LEU A 556 -29.79 -6.57 8.69
CA LEU A 556 -29.07 -6.34 9.96
C LEU A 556 -28.19 -7.54 10.34
N PHE A 557 -28.70 -8.76 10.20
CA PHE A 557 -27.89 -9.97 10.37
C PHE A 557 -26.74 -10.05 9.36
N ASN A 558 -26.96 -9.61 8.13
CA ASN A 558 -25.92 -9.59 7.11
C ASN A 558 -24.75 -8.71 7.51
N VAL A 559 -25.00 -7.45 7.90
CA VAL A 559 -23.96 -6.53 8.38
C VAL A 559 -23.21 -7.13 9.59
N PHE A 560 -23.95 -7.66 10.55
CA PHE A 560 -23.37 -8.30 11.72
C PHE A 560 -22.45 -9.47 11.37
N PHE A 561 -22.84 -10.30 10.40
CA PHE A 561 -22.00 -11.41 9.94
C PHE A 561 -20.81 -10.95 9.14
N ILE A 562 -20.94 -9.92 8.28
CA ILE A 562 -19.79 -9.36 7.55
C ILE A 562 -18.72 -8.90 8.54
N LEU A 563 -19.10 -8.09 9.53
CA LEU A 563 -18.15 -7.57 10.52
C LEU A 563 -17.55 -8.69 11.38
N GLY A 564 -18.36 -9.66 11.80
CA GLY A 564 -17.88 -10.79 12.61
C GLY A 564 -16.92 -11.72 11.85
N VAL A 565 -17.20 -11.97 10.57
CA VAL A 565 -16.34 -12.79 9.70
C VAL A 565 -15.03 -12.05 9.39
N LEU A 566 -15.09 -10.74 9.12
CA LEU A 566 -13.88 -9.92 8.93
C LEU A 566 -12.97 -9.95 10.16
N ALA A 567 -13.55 -9.80 11.36
CA ALA A 567 -12.80 -9.88 12.61
C ALA A 567 -12.17 -11.28 12.81
N GLN A 568 -12.90 -12.36 12.47
CA GLN A 568 -12.39 -13.73 12.59
C GLN A 568 -11.19 -14.01 11.68
N PHE A 569 -11.17 -13.43 10.47
CA PHE A 569 -10.08 -13.63 9.51
C PHE A 569 -8.92 -12.64 9.66
N ASN A 570 -8.96 -11.78 10.69
CA ASN A 570 -8.01 -10.67 10.85
C ASN A 570 -7.84 -9.84 9.56
N ALA A 571 -8.92 -9.71 8.79
CA ALA A 571 -8.92 -8.92 7.58
C ALA A 571 -9.06 -7.44 7.93
N ALA A 572 -8.10 -6.62 7.45
CA ALA A 572 -8.14 -5.19 7.69
C ALA A 572 -9.32 -4.56 6.94
N LEU A 573 -10.12 -3.77 7.66
CA LEU A 573 -11.19 -2.96 7.07
C LEU A 573 -10.55 -1.70 6.48
N THR A 574 -10.55 -1.59 5.14
CA THR A 574 -10.06 -0.44 4.39
C THR A 574 -11.21 0.50 4.01
N LEU A 575 -10.92 1.72 3.56
CA LEU A 575 -11.96 2.64 3.09
C LEU A 575 -12.73 2.09 1.88
N PRO A 576 -12.08 1.54 0.83
CA PRO A 576 -12.80 0.78 -0.20
C PRO A 576 -13.53 -0.46 0.35
N GLY A 577 -13.02 -1.08 1.42
CA GLY A 577 -13.71 -2.16 2.12
C GLY A 577 -15.03 -1.70 2.75
N ILE A 578 -15.09 -0.50 3.34
CA ILE A 578 -16.34 0.13 3.79
C ILE A 578 -17.28 0.37 2.61
N ALA A 579 -16.78 0.89 1.48
CA ALA A 579 -17.57 1.02 0.27
C ALA A 579 -18.14 -0.34 -0.18
N GLY A 580 -17.36 -1.41 -0.07
CA GLY A 580 -17.80 -2.79 -0.30
C GLY A 580 -18.94 -3.22 0.63
N ILE A 581 -18.89 -2.89 1.92
CA ILE A 581 -19.99 -3.14 2.87
C ILE A 581 -21.23 -2.35 2.45
N VAL A 582 -21.10 -1.05 2.18
CA VAL A 582 -22.21 -0.18 1.77
C VAL A 582 -22.85 -0.70 0.47
N LEU A 583 -22.03 -1.10 -0.49
CA LEU A 583 -22.48 -1.71 -1.74
C LEU A 583 -23.23 -3.03 -1.50
N THR A 584 -22.70 -3.89 -0.62
CA THR A 584 -23.36 -5.15 -0.30
C THR A 584 -24.68 -4.96 0.44
N LEU A 585 -24.90 -3.85 1.16
CA LEU A 585 -26.20 -3.47 1.70
C LEU A 585 -27.24 -3.31 0.59
N GLY A 586 -26.90 -2.61 -0.49
CA GLY A 586 -27.76 -2.46 -1.66
C GLY A 586 -28.03 -3.78 -2.36
N MET A 587 -27.01 -4.60 -2.56
CA MET A 587 -27.14 -5.91 -3.23
C MET A 587 -27.80 -6.98 -2.37
N ALA A 588 -27.65 -6.96 -1.05
CA ALA A 588 -28.25 -7.94 -0.15
C ALA A 588 -29.78 -7.92 -0.16
N VAL A 589 -30.35 -6.78 -0.51
CA VAL A 589 -31.80 -6.62 -0.65
C VAL A 589 -32.34 -7.26 -1.93
N ASP A 590 -31.53 -7.33 -3.01
CA ASP A 590 -31.93 -7.85 -4.33
C ASP A 590 -32.50 -9.29 -4.23
N ALA A 591 -31.85 -10.17 -3.48
CA ALA A 591 -32.32 -11.52 -3.26
C ALA A 591 -33.71 -11.56 -2.57
N ASN A 592 -33.93 -10.67 -1.59
CA ASN A 592 -35.25 -10.57 -0.92
C ASN A 592 -36.29 -9.96 -1.85
N VAL A 593 -35.95 -8.96 -2.65
CA VAL A 593 -36.80 -8.38 -3.70
C VAL A 593 -37.26 -9.48 -4.68
N LEU A 594 -36.31 -10.31 -5.17
CA LEU A 594 -36.64 -11.43 -6.05
C LEU A 594 -37.63 -12.39 -5.42
N ILE A 595 -37.38 -12.77 -4.17
CA ILE A 595 -38.27 -13.69 -3.44
C ILE A 595 -39.67 -13.08 -3.30
N PHE A 596 -39.79 -11.83 -2.91
CA PHE A 596 -41.06 -11.14 -2.69
C PHE A 596 -41.82 -10.88 -4.00
N GLU A 597 -41.15 -10.50 -5.06
CA GLU A 597 -41.80 -10.36 -6.39
C GLU A 597 -42.31 -11.72 -6.89
N ARG A 598 -41.57 -12.81 -6.69
CA ARG A 598 -42.07 -14.16 -6.99
C ARG A 598 -43.25 -14.53 -6.11
N MET A 599 -43.28 -14.18 -4.84
CA MET A 599 -44.43 -14.39 -3.95
C MET A 599 -45.64 -13.58 -4.40
N ARG A 600 -45.47 -12.34 -4.89
CA ARG A 600 -46.52 -11.50 -5.47
C ARG A 600 -47.13 -12.15 -6.72
N GLU A 601 -46.30 -12.66 -7.63
CA GLU A 601 -46.75 -13.38 -8.83
C GLU A 601 -47.57 -14.63 -8.45
N GLU A 602 -47.11 -15.43 -7.49
CA GLU A 602 -47.82 -16.63 -7.07
C GLU A 602 -49.09 -16.30 -6.27
N SER A 603 -49.12 -15.15 -5.57
CA SER A 603 -50.31 -14.65 -4.88
C SER A 603 -51.46 -14.30 -5.85
N GLN A 604 -51.14 -13.75 -7.03
CA GLN A 604 -52.12 -13.44 -8.07
C GLN A 604 -52.81 -14.72 -8.65
N LYS A 605 -52.20 -15.89 -8.48
CA LYS A 605 -52.77 -17.19 -8.92
C LYS A 605 -53.77 -17.79 -7.91
N GLY A 606 -54.03 -17.09 -6.79
CA GLY A 606 -54.98 -17.50 -5.78
C GLY A 606 -54.53 -18.70 -4.91
N LEU A 607 -53.20 -18.93 -4.81
CA LEU A 607 -52.65 -20.01 -4.03
C LEU A 607 -52.74 -19.75 -2.51
N SER A 608 -52.66 -20.80 -1.71
CA SER A 608 -52.56 -20.64 -0.25
C SER A 608 -51.25 -19.94 0.17
N MET A 609 -51.27 -19.17 1.25
CA MET A 609 -50.06 -18.45 1.71
C MET A 609 -48.85 -19.38 1.94
N ARG A 610 -49.09 -20.62 2.39
CA ARG A 610 -48.05 -21.63 2.57
C ARG A 610 -47.40 -22.05 1.23
N GLU A 611 -48.21 -22.21 0.20
CA GLU A 611 -47.74 -22.55 -1.15
C GLU A 611 -47.03 -21.36 -1.78
N ILE A 612 -47.54 -20.13 -1.58
CA ILE A 612 -46.89 -18.90 -2.04
C ILE A 612 -45.49 -18.79 -1.47
N ILE A 613 -45.32 -18.97 -0.15
CA ILE A 613 -44.00 -18.93 0.50
C ILE A 613 -43.06 -20.00 -0.07
N ASN A 614 -43.53 -21.26 -0.17
CA ASN A 614 -42.71 -22.35 -0.65
C ASN A 614 -42.25 -22.13 -2.11
N LYS A 615 -43.19 -21.82 -3.00
CA LYS A 615 -42.90 -21.58 -4.43
C LYS A 615 -42.09 -20.34 -4.67
N GLY A 616 -42.31 -19.26 -3.88
CA GLY A 616 -41.54 -18.05 -3.96
C GLY A 616 -40.05 -18.31 -3.71
N TYR A 617 -39.72 -19.01 -2.61
CA TYR A 617 -38.32 -19.37 -2.30
C TYR A 617 -37.75 -20.41 -3.28
N GLU A 618 -38.49 -21.39 -3.68
CA GLU A 618 -38.06 -22.47 -4.59
C GLU A 618 -37.68 -21.91 -5.97
N LYS A 619 -38.58 -21.11 -6.57
CA LYS A 619 -38.35 -20.52 -7.89
C LYS A 619 -37.26 -19.42 -7.89
N ALA A 620 -37.15 -18.68 -6.80
CA ALA A 620 -36.11 -17.63 -6.68
C ALA A 620 -34.72 -18.22 -6.45
N PHE A 621 -34.57 -19.38 -5.82
CA PHE A 621 -33.32 -19.94 -5.37
C PHE A 621 -32.25 -20.06 -6.47
N SER A 622 -32.64 -20.65 -7.63
CA SER A 622 -31.71 -20.85 -8.76
C SER A 622 -31.17 -19.51 -9.27
N THR A 623 -32.06 -18.54 -9.44
CA THR A 623 -31.71 -17.21 -9.97
C THR A 623 -30.85 -16.43 -8.98
N ILE A 624 -31.11 -16.52 -7.66
CA ILE A 624 -30.30 -15.92 -6.61
C ILE A 624 -28.90 -16.55 -6.59
N LEU A 625 -28.81 -17.86 -6.73
CA LEU A 625 -27.53 -18.56 -6.77
C LEU A 625 -26.69 -18.11 -7.98
N ASP A 626 -27.31 -18.07 -9.17
CA ASP A 626 -26.64 -17.65 -10.42
C ASP A 626 -26.08 -16.22 -10.29
N ALA A 627 -26.86 -15.30 -9.75
CA ALA A 627 -26.48 -13.91 -9.51
C ALA A 627 -25.29 -13.79 -8.55
N ASN A 628 -25.35 -14.52 -7.43
CA ASN A 628 -24.27 -14.47 -6.44
C ASN A 628 -22.97 -15.12 -6.95
N VAL A 629 -23.07 -16.21 -7.75
CA VAL A 629 -21.89 -16.86 -8.34
C VAL A 629 -21.17 -15.94 -9.32
N THR A 630 -21.90 -15.22 -10.18
CA THR A 630 -21.28 -14.29 -11.15
C THR A 630 -20.57 -13.12 -10.46
N THR A 631 -21.20 -12.52 -9.45
CA THR A 631 -20.59 -11.42 -8.69
C THR A 631 -19.44 -11.91 -7.81
N PHE A 632 -19.55 -13.11 -7.23
CA PHE A 632 -18.45 -13.73 -6.47
C PHE A 632 -17.23 -14.02 -7.35
N LEU A 633 -17.44 -14.45 -8.60
CA LEU A 633 -16.34 -14.65 -9.57
C LEU A 633 -15.58 -13.36 -9.81
N VAL A 634 -16.26 -12.23 -9.94
CA VAL A 634 -15.61 -10.91 -10.08
C VAL A 634 -14.85 -10.53 -8.81
N GLY A 635 -15.45 -10.72 -7.62
CA GLY A 635 -14.77 -10.51 -6.34
C GLY A 635 -13.51 -11.38 -6.20
N PHE A 636 -13.58 -12.63 -6.65
CA PHE A 636 -12.44 -13.54 -6.66
C PHE A 636 -11.31 -13.07 -7.58
N ILE A 637 -11.63 -12.58 -8.77
CA ILE A 637 -10.65 -11.99 -9.69
C ILE A 637 -10.02 -10.74 -9.08
N LEU A 638 -10.83 -9.84 -8.50
CA LEU A 638 -10.33 -8.66 -7.78
C LEU A 638 -9.40 -9.02 -6.61
N TYR A 639 -9.65 -10.10 -5.91
CA TYR A 639 -8.79 -10.56 -4.82
C TYR A 639 -7.41 -11.02 -5.31
N PHE A 640 -7.34 -11.72 -6.45
CA PHE A 640 -6.08 -12.23 -6.99
C PHE A 640 -5.26 -11.17 -7.73
N PHE A 641 -5.94 -10.27 -8.44
CA PHE A 641 -5.31 -9.27 -9.30
C PHE A 641 -5.29 -7.86 -8.68
N GLY A 642 -6.05 -7.62 -7.61
CA GLY A 642 -6.03 -6.36 -6.89
C GLY A 642 -4.86 -6.28 -5.92
N SER A 643 -4.35 -5.07 -5.70
CA SER A 643 -3.35 -4.76 -4.69
C SER A 643 -3.96 -3.89 -3.57
N GLY A 644 -3.30 -3.85 -2.40
CA GLY A 644 -3.62 -2.95 -1.29
C GLY A 644 -5.12 -2.75 -1.02
N PRO A 645 -5.63 -1.52 -1.19
CA PRO A 645 -7.02 -1.16 -0.90
C PRO A 645 -8.05 -1.96 -1.71
N VAL A 646 -7.75 -2.28 -2.98
CA VAL A 646 -8.66 -3.05 -3.87
C VAL A 646 -8.85 -4.48 -3.36
N LYS A 647 -7.81 -5.09 -2.80
CA LYS A 647 -7.88 -6.44 -2.21
C LYS A 647 -8.78 -6.45 -0.96
N GLY A 648 -8.69 -5.41 -0.12
CA GLY A 648 -9.59 -5.22 1.03
C GLY A 648 -11.05 -5.10 0.59
N PHE A 649 -11.34 -4.33 -0.47
CA PHE A 649 -12.66 -4.26 -1.10
C PHE A 649 -13.15 -5.63 -1.59
N ALA A 650 -12.30 -6.38 -2.29
CA ALA A 650 -12.65 -7.70 -2.83
C ALA A 650 -13.03 -8.70 -1.72
N ILE A 651 -12.28 -8.69 -0.61
CA ILE A 651 -12.56 -9.55 0.56
C ILE A 651 -13.93 -9.21 1.15
N THR A 652 -14.20 -7.92 1.40
CA THR A 652 -15.48 -7.48 1.98
C THR A 652 -16.65 -7.80 1.05
N LEU A 653 -16.48 -7.61 -0.27
CA LEU A 653 -17.46 -7.94 -1.28
C LEU A 653 -17.78 -9.46 -1.28
N MET A 654 -16.76 -10.33 -1.32
CA MET A 654 -16.94 -11.78 -1.31
C MET A 654 -17.62 -12.26 -0.03
N ILE A 655 -17.18 -11.79 1.14
CA ILE A 655 -17.83 -12.11 2.42
C ILE A 655 -19.28 -11.63 2.40
N GLY A 656 -19.52 -10.40 1.94
CA GLY A 656 -20.85 -9.80 1.82
C GLY A 656 -21.79 -10.62 0.93
N ILE A 657 -21.31 -11.12 -0.20
CA ILE A 657 -22.11 -11.98 -1.10
C ILE A 657 -22.48 -13.29 -0.42
N VAL A 658 -21.54 -13.98 0.22
CA VAL A 658 -21.80 -15.25 0.91
C VAL A 658 -22.77 -15.07 2.08
N THR A 659 -22.57 -14.03 2.90
CA THR A 659 -23.42 -13.74 4.04
C THR A 659 -24.81 -13.26 3.60
N SER A 660 -24.91 -12.44 2.55
CA SER A 660 -26.20 -12.00 1.99
C SER A 660 -27.02 -13.16 1.42
N PHE A 661 -26.38 -14.10 0.72
CA PHE A 661 -27.05 -15.31 0.26
C PHE A 661 -27.60 -16.11 1.44
N PHE A 662 -26.82 -16.30 2.50
CA PHE A 662 -27.26 -17.02 3.68
C PHE A 662 -28.41 -16.30 4.40
N THR A 663 -28.31 -15.00 4.60
CA THR A 663 -29.32 -14.23 5.34
C THR A 663 -30.62 -14.08 4.56
N SER A 664 -30.56 -13.84 3.25
CA SER A 664 -31.73 -13.65 2.40
C SER A 664 -32.49 -14.95 2.12
N VAL A 665 -31.77 -16.06 1.94
CA VAL A 665 -32.43 -17.35 1.62
C VAL A 665 -32.88 -18.11 2.87
N TYR A 666 -32.07 -18.14 3.91
CA TYR A 666 -32.32 -18.97 5.08
C TYR A 666 -32.89 -18.20 6.27
N ILE A 667 -32.30 -17.07 6.65
CA ILE A 667 -32.73 -16.29 7.82
C ILE A 667 -34.07 -15.60 7.52
N SER A 668 -34.19 -14.91 6.38
CA SER A 668 -35.43 -14.26 6.00
C SER A 668 -36.59 -15.27 5.94
N ARG A 669 -36.36 -16.51 5.41
CA ARG A 669 -37.35 -17.59 5.38
C ARG A 669 -37.77 -18.04 6.79
N LEU A 670 -36.84 -18.12 7.74
CA LEU A 670 -37.17 -18.43 9.13
C LEU A 670 -38.12 -17.40 9.73
N PHE A 671 -37.90 -16.11 9.49
CA PHE A 671 -38.73 -15.03 9.97
C PHE A 671 -40.11 -15.03 9.29
N VAL A 672 -40.18 -15.19 7.97
CA VAL A 672 -41.42 -15.30 7.19
C VAL A 672 -42.25 -16.46 7.69
N GLU A 673 -41.68 -17.68 7.79
CA GLU A 673 -42.38 -18.84 8.28
C GLU A 673 -42.84 -18.71 9.75
N ASN A 674 -42.07 -18.10 10.61
CA ASN A 674 -42.41 -17.89 12.02
C ASN A 674 -43.55 -16.87 12.17
N THR A 675 -43.51 -15.76 11.42
CA THR A 675 -44.57 -14.76 11.39
C THR A 675 -45.88 -15.34 10.90
N PHE A 676 -45.82 -16.17 9.86
CA PHE A 676 -47.00 -16.88 9.34
C PHE A 676 -47.60 -17.86 10.36
N LYS A 677 -46.77 -18.67 11.04
CA LYS A 677 -47.22 -19.63 12.07
C LYS A 677 -47.88 -18.94 13.27
N LYS A 678 -47.46 -17.75 13.63
CA LYS A 678 -48.06 -16.95 14.74
C LYS A 678 -49.34 -16.22 14.33
N GLY A 679 -49.91 -16.51 13.16
CA GLY A 679 -51.14 -15.88 12.67
C GLY A 679 -50.97 -14.43 12.18
N GLY A 680 -49.71 -13.98 11.97
CA GLY A 680 -49.43 -12.66 11.45
C GLY A 680 -49.90 -12.54 9.99
N LYS A 681 -50.52 -11.43 9.64
CA LYS A 681 -50.85 -11.08 8.25
C LYS A 681 -49.56 -10.68 7.54
N LEU A 682 -49.14 -11.46 6.53
CA LEU A 682 -48.00 -11.15 5.67
C LEU A 682 -48.49 -10.33 4.48
N ALA A 683 -47.98 -9.12 4.34
CA ALA A 683 -48.18 -8.28 3.17
C ALA A 683 -46.79 -8.10 2.51
N PHE A 684 -46.74 -8.36 1.20
CA PHE A 684 -45.54 -8.25 0.39
C PHE A 684 -45.65 -7.08 -0.59
N SER A 685 -46.60 -6.19 -0.40
CA SER A 685 -46.77 -4.98 -1.19
C SER A 685 -47.54 -3.92 -0.38
N THR A 686 -47.35 -2.66 -0.78
CA THR A 686 -48.16 -1.55 -0.31
C THR A 686 -49.09 -1.08 -1.46
N SER A 687 -50.12 -0.27 -1.14
CA SER A 687 -50.99 0.29 -2.17
C SER A 687 -50.24 1.18 -3.17
N LEU A 688 -49.12 1.73 -2.79
CA LEU A 688 -48.19 2.47 -3.66
C LEU A 688 -47.53 1.52 -4.67
N ALA A 689 -46.95 0.43 -4.17
CA ALA A 689 -46.26 -0.57 -4.96
C ALA A 689 -47.19 -1.25 -5.98
N ASP A 690 -48.44 -1.50 -5.60
CA ASP A 690 -49.43 -2.14 -6.47
C ASP A 690 -49.90 -1.24 -7.62
N LYS A 691 -49.81 0.09 -7.49
CA LYS A 691 -50.18 1.05 -8.52
C LYS A 691 -49.04 1.39 -9.48
N MET A 692 -47.80 1.35 -9.00
CA MET A 692 -46.63 1.95 -9.67
C MET A 692 -46.27 1.25 -11.00
N PHE A 693 -46.45 -0.10 -11.09
CA PHE A 693 -46.06 -0.87 -12.28
C PHE A 693 -47.21 -1.68 -12.90
N ARG A 694 -48.46 -1.30 -12.65
CA ARG A 694 -49.62 -2.16 -12.98
C ARG A 694 -49.95 -2.26 -14.48
N ASN A 695 -49.63 -1.26 -15.30
CA ASN A 695 -50.02 -1.19 -16.71
C ASN A 695 -48.87 -0.74 -17.60
N ILE A 696 -47.77 -1.48 -17.61
CA ILE A 696 -46.65 -1.18 -18.51
C ILE A 696 -46.94 -1.82 -19.87
N THR A 697 -47.12 -0.96 -20.91
CA THR A 697 -47.39 -1.42 -22.30
C THR A 697 -46.20 -1.00 -23.22
N PHE A 698 -44.99 -1.00 -22.71
CA PHE A 698 -43.81 -0.57 -23.42
C PHE A 698 -43.21 -1.71 -24.25
N ASP A 699 -42.98 -1.48 -25.56
CA ASP A 699 -42.29 -2.44 -26.44
C ASP A 699 -40.81 -2.10 -26.58
N VAL A 700 -39.97 -2.80 -25.80
CA VAL A 700 -38.51 -2.63 -25.78
C VAL A 700 -37.91 -2.89 -27.17
N MET A 701 -38.43 -3.88 -27.91
CA MET A 701 -37.89 -4.27 -29.21
C MET A 701 -38.06 -3.20 -30.27
N LYS A 702 -39.09 -2.35 -30.15
CA LYS A 702 -39.31 -1.21 -31.05
C LYS A 702 -38.21 -0.16 -30.94
N TYR A 703 -37.69 0.05 -29.74
CA TYR A 703 -36.71 1.10 -29.46
C TYR A 703 -35.26 0.62 -29.54
N ARG A 704 -34.97 -0.65 -29.91
CA ARG A 704 -33.59 -1.19 -29.92
C ARG A 704 -32.64 -0.41 -30.84
N LYS A 705 -33.08 0.01 -32.06
CA LYS A 705 -32.22 0.78 -32.97
C LYS A 705 -31.88 2.18 -32.48
N PRO A 706 -32.87 2.99 -31.99
CA PRO A 706 -32.57 4.23 -31.29
C PRO A 706 -31.66 4.06 -30.09
N ALA A 707 -31.82 2.99 -29.32
CA ALA A 707 -30.99 2.68 -28.16
C ALA A 707 -29.52 2.42 -28.56
N TYR A 708 -29.29 1.61 -29.61
CA TYR A 708 -27.94 1.39 -30.14
C TYR A 708 -27.30 2.70 -30.63
N ALA A 709 -28.09 3.54 -31.35
CA ALA A 709 -27.60 4.83 -31.83
C ALA A 709 -27.25 5.79 -30.68
N PHE A 710 -28.05 5.83 -29.63
CA PHE A 710 -27.84 6.63 -28.44
C PHE A 710 -26.55 6.19 -27.71
N SER A 711 -26.37 4.90 -27.46
CA SER A 711 -25.19 4.34 -26.84
C SER A 711 -23.93 4.65 -27.65
N LEU A 712 -23.98 4.39 -28.97
CA LEU A 712 -22.86 4.64 -29.85
C LEU A 712 -22.49 6.12 -29.91
N ALA A 713 -23.50 7.02 -29.89
CA ALA A 713 -23.27 8.46 -29.88
C ALA A 713 -22.55 8.93 -28.62
N ILE A 714 -22.95 8.45 -27.42
CA ILE A 714 -22.30 8.81 -26.16
C ILE A 714 -20.87 8.28 -26.13
N ILE A 715 -20.68 7.00 -26.48
CA ILE A 715 -19.35 6.38 -26.51
C ILE A 715 -18.44 7.12 -27.50
N ALA A 716 -18.92 7.40 -28.72
CA ALA A 716 -18.15 8.14 -29.71
C ALA A 716 -17.80 9.55 -29.24
N PHE A 717 -18.75 10.27 -28.62
CA PHE A 717 -18.51 11.60 -28.05
C PHE A 717 -17.50 11.54 -26.90
N GLY A 718 -17.58 10.52 -26.04
CA GLY A 718 -16.59 10.27 -24.97
C GLY A 718 -15.18 10.02 -25.51
N PHE A 719 -15.03 9.24 -26.59
CA PHE A 719 -13.74 9.07 -27.25
C PHE A 719 -13.20 10.35 -27.88
N VAL A 720 -14.09 11.18 -28.47
CA VAL A 720 -13.70 12.50 -29.00
C VAL A 720 -13.26 13.41 -27.85
N ALA A 721 -14.02 13.44 -26.74
CA ALA A 721 -13.64 14.18 -25.54
C ALA A 721 -12.28 13.73 -25.00
N MET A 722 -12.06 12.42 -24.89
CA MET A 722 -10.80 11.84 -24.46
C MET A 722 -9.63 12.25 -25.37
N PHE A 723 -9.84 12.30 -26.69
CA PHE A 723 -8.82 12.75 -27.64
C PHE A 723 -8.53 14.26 -27.49
N ILE A 724 -9.55 15.09 -27.26
CA ILE A 724 -9.39 16.54 -27.04
C ILE A 724 -8.62 16.81 -25.73
N ASN A 725 -8.88 16.02 -24.69
CA ASN A 725 -8.20 16.14 -23.39
C ASN A 725 -6.76 15.60 -23.40
N GLY A 726 -6.26 15.04 -24.52
CA GLY A 726 -4.92 14.47 -24.60
C GLY A 726 -4.78 13.07 -24.01
N GLY A 727 -5.89 12.38 -23.77
CA GLY A 727 -5.95 11.02 -23.21
C GLY A 727 -6.90 10.92 -22.02
N PRO A 728 -7.04 9.74 -21.42
CA PRO A 728 -7.79 9.58 -20.18
C PRO A 728 -7.02 10.19 -19.00
N ASN A 729 -7.75 10.76 -18.03
CA ASN A 729 -7.12 11.29 -16.82
C ASN A 729 -6.70 10.14 -15.88
N LEU A 730 -5.49 9.63 -16.10
CA LEU A 730 -4.93 8.53 -15.31
C LEU A 730 -4.31 9.07 -14.01
N GLY A 731 -4.60 8.43 -12.89
CA GLY A 731 -3.95 8.68 -11.61
C GLY A 731 -2.49 8.20 -11.57
N VAL A 732 -1.79 8.48 -10.48
CA VAL A 732 -0.39 8.05 -10.27
C VAL A 732 -0.23 6.53 -10.34
N ASP A 733 -1.25 5.76 -10.00
CA ASP A 733 -1.25 4.31 -10.09
C ASP A 733 -0.97 3.78 -11.51
N PHE A 734 -1.33 4.57 -12.53
CA PHE A 734 -1.20 4.19 -13.95
C PHE A 734 -0.20 5.03 -14.74
N LYS A 735 0.15 6.23 -14.26
CA LYS A 735 1.16 7.08 -14.91
C LYS A 735 2.54 6.94 -14.27
N GLY A 736 2.59 6.45 -13.05
CA GLY A 736 3.74 6.63 -12.19
C GLY A 736 3.89 8.10 -11.71
N GLY A 737 4.72 8.31 -10.71
CA GLY A 737 4.97 9.63 -10.16
C GLY A 737 4.69 9.74 -8.67
N ARG A 738 4.49 10.97 -8.21
CA ARG A 738 4.25 11.28 -6.80
C ARG A 738 3.05 12.21 -6.65
N SER A 739 2.27 11.99 -5.59
CA SER A 739 1.11 12.79 -5.23
C SER A 739 1.17 13.16 -3.76
N TYR A 740 0.80 14.40 -3.44
CA TYR A 740 0.78 14.94 -2.09
C TYR A 740 -0.56 15.61 -1.83
N VAL A 741 -1.12 15.40 -0.63
CA VAL A 741 -2.26 16.18 -0.14
C VAL A 741 -1.73 17.17 0.87
N VAL A 742 -1.90 18.46 0.55
CA VAL A 742 -1.40 19.57 1.38
C VAL A 742 -2.60 20.37 1.90
N GLU A 743 -2.62 20.60 3.20
CA GLU A 743 -3.60 21.45 3.87
C GLU A 743 -2.98 22.81 4.18
N PHE A 744 -3.78 23.85 4.03
CA PHE A 744 -3.44 25.24 4.35
C PHE A 744 -4.41 25.78 5.40
N ASP A 745 -3.99 26.75 6.20
CA ASP A 745 -4.87 27.40 7.18
C ASP A 745 -6.05 28.16 6.53
N GLN A 746 -5.92 28.51 5.23
CA GLN A 746 -6.94 29.24 4.46
C GLN A 746 -7.05 28.66 3.05
N ASN A 747 -8.15 29.02 2.37
CA ASN A 747 -8.36 28.61 0.98
C ASN A 747 -7.31 29.23 0.04
N VAL A 748 -6.64 28.38 -0.72
CA VAL A 748 -5.68 28.76 -1.75
C VAL A 748 -6.15 28.25 -3.10
N PRO A 749 -6.22 29.11 -4.14
CA PRO A 749 -6.60 28.65 -5.47
C PRO A 749 -5.60 27.61 -6.01
N ALA A 750 -6.10 26.51 -6.53
CA ALA A 750 -5.26 25.44 -7.09
C ALA A 750 -4.41 25.93 -8.29
N SER A 751 -4.92 26.91 -9.06
CA SER A 751 -4.19 27.54 -10.17
C SER A 751 -2.91 28.24 -9.71
N ASP A 752 -2.95 28.89 -8.55
CA ASP A 752 -1.86 29.70 -8.05
C ASP A 752 -0.73 28.80 -7.53
N VAL A 753 -1.10 27.75 -6.79
CA VAL A 753 -0.15 26.73 -6.33
C VAL A 753 0.43 25.95 -7.51
N ARG A 754 -0.37 25.65 -8.55
CA ARG A 754 0.15 25.05 -9.77
C ARG A 754 1.21 25.92 -10.43
N THR A 755 0.93 27.22 -10.58
CA THR A 755 1.88 28.15 -11.19
C THR A 755 3.16 28.24 -10.39
N ALA A 756 3.09 28.17 -9.07
CA ALA A 756 4.24 28.17 -8.18
C ALA A 756 5.14 26.93 -8.32
N LEU A 757 4.53 25.78 -8.61
CA LEU A 757 5.22 24.48 -8.62
C LEU A 757 5.70 24.03 -10.01
N VAL A 758 5.16 24.60 -11.10
CA VAL A 758 5.50 24.17 -12.47
C VAL A 758 6.98 24.26 -12.77
N ASP A 759 7.63 25.36 -12.38
CA ASP A 759 9.05 25.58 -12.60
C ASP A 759 9.90 24.66 -11.73
N ASP A 760 9.50 24.47 -10.46
CA ASP A 760 10.23 23.63 -9.51
C ASP A 760 10.14 22.13 -9.91
N PHE A 761 9.05 21.69 -10.52
CA PHE A 761 8.88 20.35 -11.08
C PHE A 761 9.28 20.26 -12.57
N LYS A 762 10.02 21.25 -13.11
CA LYS A 762 10.53 21.29 -14.49
C LYS A 762 9.46 21.01 -15.55
N GLU A 763 8.26 21.58 -15.38
CA GLU A 763 7.08 21.40 -16.26
C GLU A 763 6.60 19.94 -16.41
N ALA A 764 7.12 18.99 -15.62
CA ALA A 764 6.85 17.58 -15.75
C ALA A 764 5.50 17.19 -15.13
N GLY A 765 4.43 17.26 -15.90
CA GLY A 765 3.11 16.71 -15.58
C GLY A 765 2.53 17.20 -14.25
N THR A 766 2.78 18.48 -13.89
CA THR A 766 2.31 19.05 -12.62
C THR A 766 0.81 19.31 -12.67
N GLU A 767 0.05 18.67 -11.82
CA GLU A 767 -1.38 18.83 -11.65
C GLU A 767 -1.70 19.21 -10.21
N VAL A 768 -2.53 20.24 -10.02
CA VAL A 768 -3.01 20.69 -8.70
C VAL A 768 -4.52 20.80 -8.75
N LYS A 769 -5.18 20.10 -7.83
CA LYS A 769 -6.65 20.05 -7.70
C LYS A 769 -7.06 20.30 -6.25
N THR A 770 -8.24 20.88 -6.06
CA THR A 770 -8.86 20.94 -4.73
C THR A 770 -9.21 19.51 -4.27
N TYR A 771 -8.95 19.20 -3.00
CA TYR A 771 -9.17 17.90 -2.41
C TYR A 771 -10.07 18.04 -1.18
N ASP A 772 -11.28 17.47 -1.24
CA ASP A 772 -12.30 17.45 -0.18
C ASP A 772 -12.76 18.85 0.26
N THR A 773 -11.89 19.64 0.86
CA THR A 773 -12.16 21.00 1.33
C THR A 773 -11.39 22.04 0.51
N PRO A 774 -11.89 23.30 0.42
CA PRO A 774 -11.22 24.32 -0.40
C PRO A 774 -9.81 24.73 0.07
N ASN A 775 -9.44 24.40 1.30
CA ASN A 775 -8.12 24.67 1.87
C ASN A 775 -7.15 23.47 1.73
N ARG A 776 -7.60 22.36 1.11
CA ARG A 776 -6.78 21.20 0.82
C ARG A 776 -6.55 21.04 -0.67
N LEU A 777 -5.32 20.82 -1.06
CA LEU A 777 -4.94 20.63 -2.46
C LEU A 777 -4.23 19.30 -2.64
N LYS A 778 -4.62 18.55 -3.68
CA LYS A 778 -3.88 17.40 -4.19
C LYS A 778 -2.92 17.86 -5.27
N ILE A 779 -1.65 17.66 -5.06
CA ILE A 779 -0.55 18.05 -5.95
C ILE A 779 0.04 16.75 -6.50
N THR A 780 0.04 16.59 -7.81
CA THR A 780 0.56 15.42 -8.51
C THR A 780 1.66 15.82 -9.48
N THR A 781 2.75 15.08 -9.53
CA THR A 781 3.84 15.29 -10.48
C THR A 781 4.41 13.97 -10.99
N SER A 782 4.75 13.92 -12.28
CA SER A 782 5.50 12.83 -12.92
C SER A 782 7.00 13.11 -13.01
N TRP A 783 7.48 14.22 -12.43
CA TRP A 783 8.90 14.52 -12.42
C TRP A 783 9.68 13.43 -11.71
N LEU A 784 10.75 12.93 -12.34
CA LEU A 784 11.57 11.81 -11.88
C LEU A 784 10.73 10.52 -11.59
N ALA A 785 9.64 10.28 -12.32
CA ALA A 785 8.83 9.07 -12.14
C ALA A 785 9.62 7.79 -12.48
N ASP A 786 10.53 7.88 -13.46
CA ASP A 786 11.39 6.76 -13.88
C ASP A 786 12.60 6.53 -12.95
N ASP A 787 12.87 7.45 -12.04
CA ASP A 787 13.94 7.35 -11.06
C ASP A 787 13.34 6.97 -9.69
N GLU A 788 13.55 5.71 -9.32
CA GLU A 788 13.05 5.13 -8.06
C GLU A 788 14.07 5.26 -6.91
N SER A 789 15.14 6.05 -7.10
CA SER A 789 16.16 6.29 -6.06
C SER A 789 15.61 7.14 -4.93
N THR A 790 16.21 6.98 -3.74
CA THR A 790 15.88 7.81 -2.56
C THR A 790 16.28 9.27 -2.79
N GLU A 791 17.33 9.50 -3.58
CA GLU A 791 17.78 10.82 -3.98
C GLU A 791 16.75 11.56 -4.83
N ALA A 792 16.07 10.85 -5.74
CA ALA A 792 14.98 11.43 -6.54
C ALA A 792 13.77 11.79 -5.66
N ASP A 793 13.44 10.96 -4.66
CA ASP A 793 12.36 11.25 -3.72
C ASP A 793 12.62 12.52 -2.92
N GLU A 794 13.84 12.69 -2.44
CA GLU A 794 14.22 13.89 -1.68
C GLU A 794 14.27 15.14 -2.57
N GLN A 795 14.71 15.02 -3.82
CA GLN A 795 14.69 16.13 -4.78
C GLN A 795 13.26 16.60 -5.04
N VAL A 796 12.31 15.68 -5.27
CA VAL A 796 10.91 16.04 -5.51
C VAL A 796 10.27 16.65 -4.26
N ARG A 797 10.55 16.10 -3.07
CA ARG A 797 10.09 16.65 -1.80
C ARG A 797 10.64 18.06 -1.55
N THR A 798 11.93 18.25 -1.81
CA THR A 798 12.58 19.56 -1.67
C THR A 798 11.97 20.57 -2.64
N ALA A 799 11.74 20.20 -3.90
CA ALA A 799 11.09 21.05 -4.88
C ALA A 799 9.66 21.42 -4.45
N LEU A 800 8.88 20.46 -3.95
CA LEU A 800 7.56 20.73 -3.38
C LEU A 800 7.63 21.76 -2.25
N MET A 801 8.50 21.53 -1.27
CA MET A 801 8.64 22.43 -0.12
C MET A 801 9.14 23.81 -0.53
N THR A 802 10.02 23.90 -1.55
CA THR A 802 10.51 25.17 -2.10
C THR A 802 9.39 25.95 -2.77
N GLY A 803 8.59 25.33 -3.63
CA GLY A 803 7.45 25.99 -4.28
C GLY A 803 6.36 26.41 -3.28
N LEU A 804 6.22 25.66 -2.17
CA LEU A 804 5.28 26.03 -1.10
C LEU A 804 5.79 27.10 -0.15
N GLN A 805 7.09 27.49 -0.18
CA GLN A 805 7.66 28.50 0.72
C GLN A 805 6.94 29.85 0.66
N GLN A 806 6.41 30.22 -0.51
CA GLN A 806 5.64 31.45 -0.64
C GLN A 806 4.31 31.46 0.14
N TYR A 807 3.85 30.28 0.57
CA TYR A 807 2.64 30.07 1.36
C TYR A 807 2.93 29.75 2.84
N ASN A 808 4.19 29.94 3.32
CA ASN A 808 4.56 29.65 4.71
C ASN A 808 3.71 30.40 5.75
N ASN A 809 3.16 31.57 5.38
CA ASN A 809 2.21 32.33 6.22
C ASN A 809 0.84 31.63 6.37
N LEU A 810 0.57 30.58 5.60
CA LEU A 810 -0.63 29.76 5.64
C LEU A 810 -0.36 28.34 6.13
N ASN A 811 0.81 28.09 6.73
CA ASN A 811 1.22 26.83 7.35
C ASN A 811 0.92 25.59 6.50
N PRO A 812 1.51 25.43 5.30
CA PRO A 812 1.25 24.27 4.47
C PRO A 812 1.73 22.99 5.15
N GLU A 813 0.80 22.07 5.40
CA GLU A 813 1.04 20.75 6.02
C GLU A 813 0.77 19.63 5.02
N VAL A 814 1.71 18.70 4.87
CA VAL A 814 1.53 17.52 4.02
C VAL A 814 0.81 16.43 4.82
N LEU A 815 -0.48 16.24 4.56
CA LEU A 815 -1.32 15.26 5.24
C LEU A 815 -1.14 13.84 4.71
N SER A 816 -0.85 13.69 3.42
CA SER A 816 -0.55 12.38 2.82
C SER A 816 0.39 12.52 1.63
N SER A 817 1.10 11.45 1.36
CA SER A 817 1.93 11.31 0.17
C SER A 817 1.77 9.92 -0.44
N SER A 818 1.83 9.85 -1.76
CA SER A 818 1.81 8.60 -2.51
C SER A 818 2.88 8.65 -3.61
N LYS A 819 3.61 7.56 -3.78
CA LYS A 819 4.61 7.35 -4.82
C LYS A 819 4.32 6.03 -5.51
N VAL A 820 4.34 6.03 -6.82
CA VAL A 820 4.29 4.81 -7.63
C VAL A 820 5.40 4.92 -8.68
N GLY A 821 6.33 3.98 -8.66
CA GLY A 821 7.38 3.89 -9.68
C GLY A 821 6.79 3.53 -11.05
N ALA A 822 7.46 3.94 -12.13
CA ALA A 822 6.98 3.70 -13.49
C ALA A 822 6.78 2.20 -13.79
N THR A 823 7.70 1.35 -13.36
CA THR A 823 7.59 -0.11 -13.50
C THR A 823 6.40 -0.70 -12.77
N MET A 824 6.06 -0.15 -11.60
CA MET A 824 4.89 -0.58 -10.83
C MET A 824 3.59 -0.12 -11.49
N ALA A 825 3.56 1.11 -12.04
CA ALA A 825 2.41 1.64 -12.75
C ALA A 825 2.07 0.79 -14.00
N ASP A 826 3.07 0.40 -14.77
CA ASP A 826 2.90 -0.50 -15.93
C ASP A 826 2.38 -1.88 -15.51
N ASP A 827 2.87 -2.44 -14.42
CA ASP A 827 2.40 -3.72 -13.88
C ASP A 827 0.94 -3.64 -13.43
N ILE A 828 0.56 -2.56 -12.74
CA ILE A 828 -0.83 -2.30 -12.31
C ILE A 828 -1.75 -2.18 -13.53
N GLN A 829 -1.34 -1.44 -14.56
CA GLN A 829 -2.11 -1.27 -15.79
C GLN A 829 -2.34 -2.60 -16.52
N ASN A 830 -1.28 -3.37 -16.72
CA ASN A 830 -1.35 -4.68 -17.38
C ASN A 830 -2.21 -5.68 -16.57
N THR A 831 -2.04 -5.69 -15.26
CA THR A 831 -2.81 -6.56 -14.36
C THR A 831 -4.29 -6.20 -14.37
N ALA A 832 -4.64 -4.92 -14.40
CA ALA A 832 -6.03 -4.45 -14.51
C ALA A 832 -6.67 -4.88 -15.84
N MET A 833 -5.93 -4.77 -16.96
CA MET A 833 -6.40 -5.24 -18.27
C MET A 833 -6.64 -6.76 -18.30
N ILE A 834 -5.71 -7.53 -17.75
CA ILE A 834 -5.83 -8.99 -17.65
C ILE A 834 -7.03 -9.35 -16.76
N ALA A 835 -7.21 -8.72 -15.61
CA ALA A 835 -8.33 -8.94 -14.71
C ALA A 835 -9.68 -8.69 -15.41
N MET A 836 -9.79 -7.60 -16.17
CA MET A 836 -11.00 -7.27 -16.95
C MET A 836 -11.29 -8.32 -18.02
N LEU A 837 -10.27 -8.75 -18.78
CA LEU A 837 -10.42 -9.79 -19.80
C LEU A 837 -10.83 -11.13 -19.18
N LEU A 838 -10.22 -11.52 -18.05
CA LEU A 838 -10.56 -12.75 -17.35
C LEU A 838 -11.98 -12.70 -16.76
N ALA A 839 -12.40 -11.54 -16.26
CA ALA A 839 -13.77 -11.36 -15.78
C ALA A 839 -14.78 -11.55 -16.92
N LEU A 840 -14.59 -10.90 -18.06
CA LEU A 840 -15.46 -11.05 -19.23
C LEU A 840 -15.45 -12.48 -19.77
N ALA A 841 -14.28 -13.12 -19.86
CA ALA A 841 -14.15 -14.50 -20.32
C ALA A 841 -14.79 -15.50 -19.35
N GLY A 842 -14.59 -15.33 -18.04
CA GLY A 842 -15.19 -16.15 -17.00
C GLY A 842 -16.72 -16.05 -17.00
N ILE A 843 -17.25 -14.84 -17.11
CA ILE A 843 -18.69 -14.61 -17.23
C ILE A 843 -19.24 -15.19 -18.52
N PHE A 844 -18.55 -15.01 -19.66
CA PHE A 844 -18.95 -15.63 -20.93
C PHE A 844 -19.08 -17.13 -20.80
N LEU A 845 -18.08 -17.78 -20.21
CA LEU A 845 -18.05 -19.22 -20.01
C LEU A 845 -19.17 -19.67 -19.05
N TYR A 846 -19.37 -18.95 -17.94
CA TYR A 846 -20.43 -19.24 -16.97
C TYR A 846 -21.81 -19.18 -17.64
N VAL A 847 -22.12 -18.08 -18.34
CA VAL A 847 -23.41 -17.90 -19.02
C VAL A 847 -23.58 -18.95 -20.13
N MET A 848 -22.52 -19.33 -20.86
CA MET A 848 -22.55 -20.35 -21.88
C MET A 848 -22.92 -21.74 -21.31
N ILE A 849 -22.32 -22.11 -20.18
CA ILE A 849 -22.63 -23.37 -19.48
C ILE A 849 -24.09 -23.35 -18.97
N ARG A 850 -24.48 -22.21 -18.40
CA ARG A 850 -25.81 -22.05 -17.74
C ARG A 850 -26.97 -22.05 -18.70
N PHE A 851 -26.85 -21.35 -19.84
CA PHE A 851 -27.92 -21.19 -20.83
C PHE A 851 -27.79 -22.13 -22.05
N ARG A 852 -26.63 -22.77 -22.21
CA ARG A 852 -26.32 -23.71 -23.30
C ARG A 852 -26.49 -23.16 -24.72
N LYS A 853 -26.58 -21.83 -24.88
CA LYS A 853 -26.67 -21.11 -26.15
C LYS A 853 -25.71 -19.94 -26.13
N TRP A 854 -24.72 -19.92 -27.01
CA TRP A 854 -23.67 -18.90 -27.08
C TRP A 854 -24.21 -17.47 -27.30
N GLN A 855 -25.41 -17.35 -27.90
CA GLN A 855 -26.03 -16.05 -28.15
C GLN A 855 -26.36 -15.29 -26.85
N PHE A 856 -26.75 -16.00 -25.80
CA PHE A 856 -26.98 -15.39 -24.47
C PHE A 856 -25.66 -14.89 -23.87
N SER A 857 -24.59 -15.68 -23.98
CA SER A 857 -23.27 -15.27 -23.52
C SER A 857 -22.75 -14.05 -24.31
N LEU A 858 -22.91 -14.05 -25.62
CA LEU A 858 -22.49 -12.93 -26.47
C LEU A 858 -23.27 -11.65 -26.12
N GLY A 859 -24.61 -11.73 -25.99
CA GLY A 859 -25.46 -10.61 -25.61
C GLY A 859 -25.08 -10.04 -24.25
N GLY A 860 -24.82 -10.90 -23.27
CA GLY A 860 -24.36 -10.48 -21.94
C GLY A 860 -22.99 -9.78 -21.97
N VAL A 861 -21.99 -10.40 -22.60
CA VAL A 861 -20.63 -9.81 -22.64
C VAL A 861 -20.56 -8.49 -23.42
N ILE A 862 -21.32 -8.36 -24.52
CA ILE A 862 -21.38 -7.08 -25.26
C ILE A 862 -22.03 -5.98 -24.39
N ALA A 863 -23.06 -6.33 -23.59
CA ALA A 863 -23.66 -5.38 -22.66
C ALA A 863 -22.66 -4.95 -21.56
N LEU A 864 -21.89 -5.90 -21.01
CA LEU A 864 -20.85 -5.58 -20.01
C LEU A 864 -19.74 -4.70 -20.56
N LEU A 865 -19.30 -4.99 -21.78
CA LEU A 865 -18.31 -4.15 -22.47
C LEU A 865 -18.88 -2.74 -22.76
N HIS A 866 -20.13 -2.66 -23.19
CA HIS A 866 -20.84 -1.40 -23.35
C HIS A 866 -20.85 -0.62 -22.04
N ASP A 867 -21.18 -1.23 -20.90
CA ASP A 867 -21.26 -0.57 -19.60
C ASP A 867 -19.89 -0.03 -19.16
N ALA A 868 -18.82 -0.80 -19.32
CA ALA A 868 -17.47 -0.36 -19.05
C ALA A 868 -17.06 0.84 -19.94
N LEU A 869 -17.35 0.77 -21.24
CA LEU A 869 -17.06 1.86 -22.19
C LEU A 869 -17.89 3.12 -21.89
N MET A 870 -19.13 2.98 -21.45
CA MET A 870 -19.98 4.11 -21.04
C MET A 870 -19.43 4.84 -19.82
N ILE A 871 -18.93 4.12 -18.82
CA ILE A 871 -18.30 4.73 -17.64
C ILE A 871 -17.09 5.56 -18.08
N ILE A 872 -16.18 4.99 -18.85
CA ILE A 872 -14.99 5.68 -19.36
C ILE A 872 -15.40 6.91 -20.22
N ALA A 873 -16.38 6.75 -21.11
CA ALA A 873 -16.86 7.82 -21.96
C ALA A 873 -17.42 9.00 -21.14
N VAL A 874 -18.25 8.71 -20.12
CA VAL A 874 -18.83 9.76 -19.28
C VAL A 874 -17.74 10.46 -18.43
N PHE A 875 -16.75 9.74 -17.91
CA PHE A 875 -15.61 10.33 -17.20
C PHE A 875 -14.84 11.30 -18.12
N SER A 876 -14.56 10.89 -19.36
CA SER A 876 -13.89 11.75 -20.34
C SER A 876 -14.72 12.97 -20.75
N ILE A 877 -16.04 12.82 -20.81
CA ILE A 877 -16.96 13.94 -21.08
C ILE A 877 -16.97 14.92 -19.90
N LEU A 878 -17.03 14.44 -18.67
CA LEU A 878 -17.00 15.28 -17.47
C LEU A 878 -15.69 16.07 -17.37
N ASP A 879 -14.58 15.43 -17.69
CA ASP A 879 -13.26 16.06 -17.73
C ASP A 879 -13.19 17.20 -18.75
N LEU A 880 -13.81 17.05 -19.92
CA LEU A 880 -13.95 18.11 -20.92
C LEU A 880 -14.69 19.37 -20.38
N PHE A 881 -15.61 19.18 -19.41
CA PHE A 881 -16.32 20.25 -18.73
C PHE A 881 -15.63 20.75 -17.45
N GLY A 882 -14.40 20.32 -17.17
CA GLY A 882 -13.62 20.73 -16.01
C GLY A 882 -13.97 19.99 -14.71
N ILE A 883 -14.79 18.93 -14.77
CA ILE A 883 -15.10 18.05 -13.65
C ILE A 883 -14.22 16.80 -13.80
N SER A 884 -13.03 16.85 -13.25
CA SER A 884 -12.00 15.84 -13.48
C SER A 884 -11.89 14.85 -12.32
N TYR A 885 -12.14 13.59 -12.61
CA TYR A 885 -11.88 12.46 -11.71
C TYR A 885 -10.77 11.59 -12.29
N GLU A 886 -9.89 11.09 -11.42
CA GLU A 886 -8.78 10.21 -11.84
C GLU A 886 -9.28 8.79 -12.08
N ILE A 887 -8.69 8.14 -13.09
CA ILE A 887 -8.79 6.69 -13.29
C ILE A 887 -7.63 6.07 -12.51
N ASP A 888 -7.94 5.49 -11.36
CA ASP A 888 -7.04 4.83 -10.42
C ASP A 888 -7.39 3.34 -10.25
N GLN A 889 -6.71 2.64 -9.37
CA GLN A 889 -7.03 1.23 -9.07
C GLN A 889 -8.45 1.05 -8.50
N VAL A 890 -8.93 2.03 -7.71
CA VAL A 890 -10.26 1.98 -7.09
C VAL A 890 -11.36 2.15 -8.14
N PHE A 891 -11.10 2.96 -9.19
CA PHE A 891 -11.98 3.06 -10.37
C PHE A 891 -12.09 1.71 -11.10
N ILE A 892 -10.99 0.98 -11.30
CA ILE A 892 -11.03 -0.36 -11.92
C ILE A 892 -11.86 -1.34 -11.07
N ALA A 893 -11.74 -1.27 -9.74
CA ALA A 893 -12.60 -2.05 -8.85
C ALA A 893 -14.09 -1.72 -9.03
N ALA A 894 -14.43 -0.43 -9.23
CA ALA A 894 -15.81 -0.02 -9.55
C ALA A 894 -16.30 -0.61 -10.87
N VAL A 895 -15.51 -0.50 -11.96
CA VAL A 895 -15.86 -1.04 -13.28
C VAL A 895 -16.08 -2.56 -13.22
N LEU A 896 -15.15 -3.29 -12.59
CA LEU A 896 -15.29 -4.74 -12.42
C LEU A 896 -16.52 -5.10 -11.58
N THR A 897 -16.82 -4.33 -10.54
CA THR A 897 -18.00 -4.53 -9.71
C THR A 897 -19.29 -4.31 -10.48
N ILE A 898 -19.33 -3.27 -11.34
CA ILE A 898 -20.47 -3.02 -12.23
C ILE A 898 -20.64 -4.17 -13.23
N ILE A 899 -19.58 -4.71 -13.78
CA ILE A 899 -19.62 -5.90 -14.62
C ILE A 899 -20.30 -7.06 -13.88
N GLY A 900 -19.96 -7.28 -12.60
CA GLY A 900 -20.59 -8.29 -11.75
C GLY A 900 -22.06 -8.00 -11.43
N PHE A 901 -22.41 -6.73 -11.25
CA PHE A 901 -23.80 -6.33 -10.98
C PHE A 901 -24.68 -6.34 -12.24
N SER A 902 -24.21 -5.78 -13.35
CA SER A 902 -24.99 -5.68 -14.60
C SER A 902 -25.34 -7.05 -15.16
N ILE A 903 -24.42 -8.03 -15.05
CA ILE A 903 -24.74 -9.40 -15.49
C ILE A 903 -25.83 -10.05 -14.65
N ASN A 904 -26.00 -9.67 -13.37
CA ASN A 904 -27.07 -10.19 -12.52
C ASN A 904 -28.45 -9.88 -13.12
N ASP A 905 -28.71 -8.62 -13.47
CA ASP A 905 -29.97 -8.22 -14.11
C ASP A 905 -30.15 -8.91 -15.46
N THR A 906 -29.09 -9.00 -16.26
CA THR A 906 -29.12 -9.67 -17.55
C THR A 906 -29.46 -11.17 -17.42
N VAL A 907 -28.82 -11.90 -16.48
CA VAL A 907 -29.07 -13.32 -16.22
C VAL A 907 -30.51 -13.58 -15.82
N VAL A 908 -31.09 -12.70 -14.99
CA VAL A 908 -32.49 -12.81 -14.56
C VAL A 908 -33.47 -12.64 -15.73
N ILE A 909 -33.22 -11.65 -16.58
CA ILE A 909 -34.01 -11.44 -17.81
C ILE A 909 -33.90 -12.68 -18.71
N PHE A 910 -32.67 -13.21 -18.88
CA PHE A 910 -32.44 -14.40 -19.71
C PHE A 910 -33.08 -15.65 -19.12
N ASP A 911 -33.08 -15.82 -17.80
CA ASP A 911 -33.78 -16.93 -17.13
C ASP A 911 -35.29 -16.84 -17.37
N ARG A 912 -35.84 -15.62 -17.32
CA ARG A 912 -37.26 -15.39 -17.60
C ARG A 912 -37.63 -15.66 -19.07
N ILE A 913 -36.80 -15.23 -20.00
CA ILE A 913 -36.95 -15.52 -21.43
C ILE A 913 -36.96 -17.06 -21.63
N ARG A 914 -36.05 -17.78 -20.98
CA ARG A 914 -35.95 -19.23 -21.03
C ARG A 914 -37.21 -19.89 -20.45
N GLU A 915 -37.75 -19.39 -19.31
CA GLU A 915 -39.01 -19.86 -18.71
C GLU A 915 -40.16 -19.72 -19.71
N TYR A 916 -40.33 -18.53 -20.31
CA TYR A 916 -41.38 -18.29 -21.31
C TYR A 916 -41.21 -19.12 -22.58
N MET A 917 -40.00 -19.38 -23.03
CA MET A 917 -39.71 -20.27 -24.16
C MET A 917 -40.07 -21.71 -23.86
N ASN A 918 -39.82 -22.18 -22.64
CA ASN A 918 -40.17 -23.53 -22.19
C ASN A 918 -41.69 -23.70 -22.06
N ASP A 919 -42.37 -22.66 -21.57
CA ASP A 919 -43.82 -22.65 -21.45
C ASP A 919 -44.53 -22.54 -22.82
N ASN A 920 -43.84 -21.92 -23.81
CA ASN A 920 -44.36 -21.75 -25.17
C ASN A 920 -43.39 -22.27 -26.23
N PRO A 921 -43.21 -23.60 -26.37
CA PRO A 921 -42.19 -24.20 -27.25
C PRO A 921 -42.34 -23.87 -28.75
N ARG A 922 -43.54 -23.44 -29.16
CA ARG A 922 -43.83 -23.09 -30.57
C ARG A 922 -43.71 -21.62 -30.90
N ALA A 923 -43.56 -20.75 -29.87
CA ALA A 923 -43.41 -19.32 -30.06
C ALA A 923 -41.99 -18.97 -30.50
N ARG A 924 -41.87 -17.97 -31.36
CA ARG A 924 -40.54 -17.42 -31.73
C ARG A 924 -39.95 -16.63 -30.57
N VAL A 925 -38.62 -16.62 -30.46
CA VAL A 925 -37.91 -15.86 -29.41
C VAL A 925 -38.40 -14.41 -29.34
N ARG A 926 -38.61 -13.76 -30.48
CA ARG A 926 -39.08 -12.38 -30.59
C ARG A 926 -40.48 -12.15 -29.99
N GLU A 927 -41.36 -13.18 -30.00
CA GLU A 927 -42.72 -13.08 -29.48
C GLU A 927 -42.76 -13.19 -27.94
N VAL A 928 -41.83 -13.96 -27.36
CA VAL A 928 -41.78 -14.22 -25.92
C VAL A 928 -40.94 -13.23 -25.16
N VAL A 929 -39.99 -12.53 -25.85
CA VAL A 929 -39.03 -11.63 -25.20
C VAL A 929 -39.70 -10.41 -24.57
N ASN A 930 -40.62 -9.73 -25.27
CA ASN A 930 -41.20 -8.51 -24.72
C ASN A 930 -42.13 -8.80 -23.50
N PRO A 931 -43.00 -9.83 -23.49
CA PRO A 931 -43.70 -10.25 -22.28
C PRO A 931 -42.76 -10.66 -21.13
N ALA A 932 -41.66 -11.33 -21.42
CA ALA A 932 -40.67 -11.69 -20.41
C ALA A 932 -40.01 -10.44 -19.79
N LEU A 933 -39.60 -9.49 -20.61
CA LEU A 933 -39.03 -8.20 -20.16
C LEU A 933 -40.02 -7.42 -19.30
N ILE A 934 -41.28 -7.28 -19.71
CA ILE A 934 -42.29 -6.58 -18.93
C ILE A 934 -42.51 -7.22 -17.57
N SER A 935 -42.50 -8.57 -17.51
CA SER A 935 -42.69 -9.30 -16.26
C SER A 935 -41.51 -9.13 -15.27
N THR A 936 -40.31 -8.81 -15.74
CA THR A 936 -39.13 -8.57 -14.90
C THR A 936 -38.88 -7.09 -14.65
N PHE A 937 -39.57 -6.19 -15.38
CA PHE A 937 -39.29 -4.76 -15.38
C PHE A 937 -39.41 -4.11 -13.99
N SER A 938 -40.49 -4.39 -13.26
CA SER A 938 -40.66 -3.87 -11.89
C SER A 938 -39.51 -4.28 -10.98
N ARG A 939 -39.09 -5.51 -11.04
CA ARG A 939 -37.99 -6.05 -10.25
C ARG A 939 -36.67 -5.37 -10.63
N THR A 940 -36.31 -5.35 -11.91
CA THR A 940 -35.05 -4.76 -12.37
C THR A 940 -34.93 -3.28 -11.97
N ILE A 941 -36.02 -2.50 -12.11
CA ILE A 941 -36.00 -1.11 -11.67
C ILE A 941 -35.86 -0.97 -10.14
N ILE A 942 -36.51 -1.83 -9.36
CA ILE A 942 -36.43 -1.72 -7.88
C ILE A 942 -35.04 -2.12 -7.37
N THR A 943 -34.46 -3.18 -7.90
CA THR A 943 -33.12 -3.62 -7.49
C THR A 943 -32.06 -2.61 -7.87
N SER A 944 -32.13 -2.05 -9.08
CA SER A 944 -31.23 -0.99 -9.52
C SER A 944 -31.44 0.29 -8.72
N LEU A 945 -32.70 0.63 -8.38
CA LEU A 945 -33.01 1.84 -7.60
C LEU A 945 -32.48 1.73 -6.16
N THR A 946 -32.59 0.56 -5.50
CA THR A 946 -32.05 0.37 -4.16
C THR A 946 -30.55 0.53 -4.15
N LEU A 947 -29.83 -0.05 -5.10
CA LEU A 947 -28.40 0.10 -5.24
C LEU A 947 -28.03 1.54 -5.60
N PHE A 948 -28.73 2.17 -6.54
CA PHE A 948 -28.52 3.56 -6.95
C PHE A 948 -28.63 4.51 -5.76
N LEU A 949 -29.66 4.38 -4.93
CA LEU A 949 -29.86 5.21 -3.73
C LEU A 949 -28.69 5.08 -2.74
N VAL A 950 -28.21 3.85 -2.53
CA VAL A 950 -27.08 3.57 -1.64
C VAL A 950 -25.80 4.21 -2.17
N VAL A 951 -25.53 4.08 -3.48
CA VAL A 951 -24.33 4.63 -4.09
C VAL A 951 -24.39 6.17 -4.17
N VAL A 952 -25.57 6.77 -4.34
CA VAL A 952 -25.75 8.24 -4.23
C VAL A 952 -25.43 8.72 -2.81
N ILE A 953 -25.85 8.00 -1.78
CA ILE A 953 -25.47 8.32 -0.39
C ILE A 953 -23.94 8.21 -0.21
N LEU A 954 -23.32 7.18 -0.77
CA LEU A 954 -21.87 7.03 -0.75
C LEU A 954 -21.15 8.17 -1.49
N PHE A 955 -21.70 8.63 -2.61
CA PHE A 955 -21.17 9.77 -3.36
C PHE A 955 -21.24 11.09 -2.57
N ILE A 956 -22.32 11.30 -1.81
CA ILE A 956 -22.52 12.54 -1.03
C ILE A 956 -21.70 12.53 0.27
N PHE A 957 -21.66 11.40 0.98
CA PHE A 957 -21.10 11.29 2.33
C PHE A 957 -19.81 10.48 2.43
N GLY A 958 -19.38 9.80 1.36
CA GLY A 958 -18.25 8.89 1.36
C GLY A 958 -16.87 9.52 1.30
N GLY A 959 -16.80 10.85 1.19
CA GLY A 959 -15.53 11.59 1.08
C GLY A 959 -14.91 11.52 -0.31
N GLU A 960 -13.83 12.30 -0.50
CA GLU A 960 -13.20 12.49 -1.81
C GLU A 960 -12.60 11.18 -2.37
N VAL A 961 -12.01 10.37 -1.51
CA VAL A 961 -11.40 9.08 -1.91
C VAL A 961 -12.41 8.15 -2.58
N LEU A 962 -13.68 8.17 -2.14
CA LEU A 962 -14.74 7.31 -2.67
C LEU A 962 -15.60 8.00 -3.75
N ARG A 963 -15.42 9.30 -4.03
CA ARG A 963 -16.24 10.01 -5.02
C ARG A 963 -16.09 9.47 -6.43
N GLY A 964 -14.86 9.26 -6.90
CA GLY A 964 -14.59 8.68 -8.21
C GLY A 964 -15.21 7.28 -8.35
N PHE A 965 -15.00 6.43 -7.35
CA PHE A 965 -15.63 5.10 -7.25
C PHE A 965 -17.16 5.18 -7.30
N SER A 966 -17.75 6.02 -6.45
CA SER A 966 -19.20 6.15 -6.33
C SER A 966 -19.83 6.70 -7.62
N LEU A 967 -19.17 7.66 -8.27
CA LEU A 967 -19.61 8.20 -9.55
C LEU A 967 -19.58 7.13 -10.64
N ALA A 968 -18.51 6.36 -10.74
CA ALA A 968 -18.41 5.23 -11.68
C ALA A 968 -19.54 4.22 -11.43
N MET A 969 -19.84 3.94 -10.16
CA MET A 969 -20.95 3.06 -9.77
C MET A 969 -22.32 3.63 -10.13
N ILE A 970 -22.57 4.93 -9.90
CA ILE A 970 -23.84 5.61 -10.29
C ILE A 970 -24.08 5.48 -11.79
N ILE A 971 -23.07 5.81 -12.59
CA ILE A 971 -23.12 5.71 -14.06
C ILE A 971 -23.33 4.25 -14.45
N GLY A 972 -22.54 3.35 -13.88
CA GLY A 972 -22.59 1.92 -14.17
C GLY A 972 -23.92 1.27 -13.83
N VAL A 973 -24.52 1.58 -12.69
CA VAL A 973 -25.88 1.05 -12.32
C VAL A 973 -26.95 1.58 -13.29
N ALA A 974 -26.91 2.87 -13.63
CA ALA A 974 -27.87 3.47 -14.56
C ALA A 974 -27.76 2.87 -15.96
N PHE A 975 -26.55 2.78 -16.51
CA PHE A 975 -26.33 2.20 -17.84
C PHE A 975 -26.37 0.66 -17.85
N GLY A 976 -26.04 -0.03 -16.76
CA GLY A 976 -26.18 -1.49 -16.63
C GLY A 976 -27.62 -1.95 -16.67
N THR A 977 -28.51 -1.20 -16.00
CA THR A 977 -29.96 -1.45 -16.11
C THR A 977 -30.45 -1.19 -17.53
N TYR A 978 -30.01 -0.10 -18.15
CA TYR A 978 -30.33 0.20 -19.53
C TYR A 978 -29.80 -0.86 -20.49
N SER A 979 -28.56 -1.30 -20.36
CA SER A 979 -27.91 -2.25 -21.26
C SER A 979 -28.54 -3.64 -21.19
N SER A 980 -28.96 -4.10 -20.02
CA SER A 980 -29.65 -5.38 -19.85
C SER A 980 -30.96 -5.43 -20.63
N LEU A 981 -31.70 -4.31 -20.67
CA LEU A 981 -32.97 -4.20 -21.37
C LEU A 981 -32.79 -3.91 -22.87
N PHE A 982 -31.93 -2.95 -23.24
CA PHE A 982 -31.89 -2.37 -24.60
C PHE A 982 -30.68 -2.80 -25.43
N ILE A 983 -29.68 -3.48 -24.84
CA ILE A 983 -28.48 -3.98 -25.53
C ILE A 983 -28.41 -5.52 -25.47
N ALA A 984 -28.31 -6.10 -24.26
CA ALA A 984 -28.14 -7.55 -24.10
C ALA A 984 -29.28 -8.35 -24.72
N THR A 985 -30.51 -8.01 -24.35
CA THR A 985 -31.69 -8.74 -24.79
C THR A 985 -31.96 -8.60 -26.30
N PRO A 986 -31.89 -7.40 -26.92
CA PRO A 986 -32.03 -7.27 -28.37
C PRO A 986 -30.94 -7.99 -29.18
N ILE A 987 -29.69 -8.03 -28.68
CA ILE A 987 -28.62 -8.80 -29.34
C ILE A 987 -28.93 -10.29 -29.38
N VAL A 988 -29.49 -10.85 -28.29
CA VAL A 988 -29.93 -12.25 -28.29
C VAL A 988 -31.00 -12.47 -29.36
N VAL A 989 -32.01 -11.57 -29.46
CA VAL A 989 -33.06 -11.68 -30.49
C VAL A 989 -32.51 -11.55 -31.91
N ASP A 990 -31.55 -10.64 -32.14
CA ASP A 990 -30.97 -10.43 -33.46
C ASP A 990 -30.01 -11.55 -33.88
N THR A 991 -29.42 -12.29 -32.92
CA THR A 991 -28.46 -13.38 -33.18
C THR A 991 -29.07 -14.79 -33.16
N VAL A 992 -30.19 -14.99 -32.48
CA VAL A 992 -30.90 -16.28 -32.51
C VAL A 992 -31.61 -16.44 -33.87
N ARG A 993 -31.16 -17.39 -34.70
CA ARG A 993 -31.87 -17.75 -35.90
C ARG A 993 -33.17 -18.45 -35.50
N ASP A 994 -34.32 -17.91 -35.94
CA ASP A 994 -35.60 -18.60 -35.84
C ASP A 994 -35.49 -19.87 -36.70
N GLU A 995 -35.16 -21.01 -36.10
CA GLU A 995 -35.40 -22.29 -36.73
C GLU A 995 -36.90 -22.43 -36.90
N LYS A 996 -37.38 -22.43 -38.14
CA LYS A 996 -38.77 -22.74 -38.46
C LYS A 996 -39.06 -24.14 -37.89
N ALA A 997 -39.94 -24.20 -36.89
CA ALA A 997 -40.46 -25.49 -36.45
C ALA A 997 -40.90 -26.26 -37.70
N PRO A 998 -40.51 -27.55 -37.87
CA PRO A 998 -40.95 -28.33 -39.00
C PRO A 998 -42.48 -28.33 -38.99
N VAL A 999 -43.05 -27.82 -40.07
CA VAL A 999 -44.50 -27.92 -40.31
C VAL A 999 -44.81 -29.39 -40.35
N THR A 1000 -45.21 -29.99 -39.23
CA THR A 1000 -45.86 -31.31 -39.19
C THR A 1000 -47.20 -31.11 -39.88
N VAL A 1001 -47.22 -31.43 -41.17
CA VAL A 1001 -48.46 -31.56 -41.94
C VAL A 1001 -49.28 -32.63 -41.19
N ALA A 1002 -50.36 -32.21 -40.54
CA ALA A 1002 -51.32 -33.12 -39.94
C ALA A 1002 -51.76 -34.11 -41.03
N PRO A 1003 -51.77 -35.43 -40.73
CA PRO A 1003 -52.25 -36.39 -41.69
C PRO A 1003 -53.74 -36.06 -41.99
N LYS A 1004 -53.99 -35.84 -43.31
CA LYS A 1004 -55.41 -35.78 -43.82
C LYS A 1004 -56.14 -36.95 -43.29
N VAL A 1005 -57.06 -36.75 -42.36
CA VAL A 1005 -58.07 -37.76 -42.00
C VAL A 1005 -58.93 -38.00 -43.25
N ALA A 1006 -58.73 -39.15 -43.87
CA ALA A 1006 -59.59 -39.61 -44.94
C ALA A 1006 -60.96 -39.89 -44.34
N HIS A 1007 -61.91 -39.04 -44.65
CA HIS A 1007 -63.30 -39.32 -44.50
C HIS A 1007 -63.67 -40.55 -45.36
N THR A 1008 -63.62 -41.73 -44.77
CA THR A 1008 -64.40 -42.90 -45.32
C THR A 1008 -65.81 -42.79 -44.88
N ALA A 1009 -66.66 -42.47 -45.79
CA ALA A 1009 -68.12 -42.66 -45.67
C ALA A 1009 -68.46 -44.11 -45.39
N ARG A 1010 -69.18 -44.38 -44.27
CA ARG A 1010 -70.31 -45.22 -44.11
C ARG A 1010 -70.95 -45.01 -42.75
#